data_af4e083872565721144fc02c0b232f3a
#
_entry.id   af4e083872565721144fc02c0b232f3a
#
_cell.length_a   1.000
_cell.length_b   1.000
_cell.length_c   1.000
_cell.angle_alpha   90.00
_cell.angle_beta   90.00
_cell.angle_gamma   90.00
#
_symmetry.space_group_name_H-M   'P 1'
#
loop_
_entity.id
_entity.type
_entity.pdbx_description
1 polymer ?
#
loop_
_entity_poly.entity_id
_entity_poly.type
_entity_poly.pdbx_seq_one_letter_code
_entity_poly.pdbx_strand_id
1 'polypeptide(L)'
;MNLTLLVDMSVPLAGISALVMVAILYLWLRKQDAGTERMQEIAGFIQIGANTFLRREFLTIAPFVAILALLLFFAMPEGKWQIALGFIVGAGFSMLAIFIGMNAAMRANVRTTAAARSSPARALMIAFRGGGAMGLSIVALNLLGIFLLFLLFGVSRAHPENVHLSVGFGFGASFSALFAQLGGGIFTKGADIAADLVGKVEQGIPEDDPRNAAVIADQVGDNVGDVAGRGADLFESGSDNLIGTMIVGLTFIPTYGWPVVLFPLLSQAIGAVGAMLGVLAVRGTEKRNPILSMNIGFLTTALFSVASFYVLGALVMRDVRLFYCLTLGLLTAVAVSGLVQFYTGITQKPVKQIAKGGMSGVAINLIYGFAWGMESAFILKVLVAVVNVIAFYIMDGGLPGVLGITAATLGITEMTGIIMAADAFGPIADNSSGIAEMTGLSAEVRQAGDVLDAAGNITKATTKGYSMSCALMTSIVILFAYLLSAARLVGAGSGSLVSFVTFGGTDPEGVVLEIVRGLNMAHPLNIAALMIGTTIPFLFTAQTMKAVGRTAFRMVDEVRRQFREIPGLMAGETTPEYSRCVDLGTRDALREMIAPTLAGVAFPIAVGFLMGPWALTFYLIGVKVIGATLAIFMFNAGGAWDNAKKYIEEGHFGGKGSEPHKAGVIGDTLGDPLKDTAGPSLHILIKLQNILAITLLPLFYTYHIPWN
;
A
#
# COMPACT_ATOMS: atom_id res chain seq x y z
N MET A 1 -14.17 -7.61 34.22
CA MET A 1 -13.62 -6.35 33.69
C MET A 1 -14.62 -5.82 32.66
N ASN A 2 -15.05 -4.57 32.74
CA ASN A 2 -16.02 -4.01 31.77
C ASN A 2 -15.30 -3.87 30.43
N LEU A 3 -15.67 -4.69 29.45
CA LEU A 3 -14.97 -4.76 28.15
C LEU A 3 -15.00 -3.42 27.39
N THR A 4 -16.08 -2.65 27.56
CA THR A 4 -16.18 -1.32 26.97
C THR A 4 -15.11 -0.40 27.55
N LEU A 5 -14.91 -0.41 28.88
CA LEU A 5 -13.85 0.34 29.53
C LEU A 5 -12.46 -0.11 29.08
N LEU A 6 -12.27 -1.41 28.84
CA LEU A 6 -11.00 -1.93 28.31
C LEU A 6 -10.69 -1.35 26.93
N VAL A 7 -11.69 -1.29 26.03
CA VAL A 7 -11.54 -0.74 24.69
C VAL A 7 -11.32 0.77 24.75
N ASP A 8 -12.17 1.47 25.52
CA ASP A 8 -12.10 2.92 25.66
C ASP A 8 -10.74 3.40 26.21
N MET A 9 -10.01 2.53 26.93
CA MET A 9 -8.68 2.84 27.44
C MET A 9 -7.56 2.25 26.57
N SER A 10 -7.67 1.00 26.11
CA SER A 10 -6.58 0.33 25.41
C SER A 10 -6.35 0.84 23.99
N VAL A 11 -7.42 1.18 23.28
CA VAL A 11 -7.35 1.68 21.89
C VAL A 11 -6.61 3.02 21.81
N PRO A 12 -7.06 4.09 22.53
CA PRO A 12 -6.33 5.35 22.51
C PRO A 12 -4.94 5.23 23.13
N LEU A 13 -4.76 4.40 24.19
CA LEU A 13 -3.44 4.20 24.80
C LEU A 13 -2.46 3.58 23.81
N ALA A 14 -2.86 2.56 23.05
CA ALA A 14 -2.02 1.94 22.02
C ALA A 14 -1.67 2.93 20.90
N GLY A 15 -2.66 3.68 20.40
CA GLY A 15 -2.44 4.69 19.37
C GLY A 15 -1.52 5.84 19.84
N ILE A 16 -1.77 6.38 21.04
CA ILE A 16 -0.93 7.44 21.62
C ILE A 16 0.48 6.92 21.90
N SER A 17 0.64 5.73 22.46
CA SER A 17 1.96 5.16 22.73
C SER A 17 2.75 4.92 21.45
N ALA A 18 2.11 4.52 20.36
CA ALA A 18 2.75 4.41 19.05
C ALA A 18 3.18 5.77 18.51
N LEU A 19 2.36 6.85 18.63
CA LEU A 19 2.78 8.20 18.26
C LEU A 19 3.93 8.74 19.14
N VAL A 20 3.90 8.45 20.43
CA VAL A 20 5.03 8.79 21.33
C VAL A 20 6.29 8.08 20.88
N MET A 21 6.19 6.80 20.50
CA MET A 21 7.33 6.05 19.95
C MET A 21 7.82 6.67 18.64
N VAL A 22 6.94 7.09 17.73
CA VAL A 22 7.31 7.84 16.51
C VAL A 22 8.10 9.08 16.88
N ALA A 23 7.64 9.87 17.84
CA ALA A 23 8.35 11.07 18.30
C ALA A 23 9.73 10.72 18.89
N ILE A 24 9.83 9.65 19.67
CA ILE A 24 11.11 9.15 20.22
C ILE A 24 12.06 8.74 19.09
N LEU A 25 11.60 7.97 18.12
CA LEU A 25 12.40 7.55 16.97
C LEU A 25 12.86 8.76 16.15
N TYR A 26 11.98 9.71 15.88
CA TYR A 26 12.32 10.94 15.16
C TYR A 26 13.37 11.79 15.88
N LEU A 27 13.21 11.98 17.19
CA LEU A 27 14.19 12.72 18.00
C LEU A 27 15.53 11.97 18.09
N TRP A 28 15.47 10.64 18.18
CA TRP A 28 16.67 9.80 18.16
C TRP A 28 17.41 9.89 16.82
N LEU A 29 16.67 9.85 15.69
CA LEU A 29 17.25 10.06 14.35
C LEU A 29 17.95 11.42 14.24
N ARG A 30 17.31 12.48 14.73
CA ARG A 30 17.91 13.83 14.69
C ARG A 30 19.23 13.95 15.41
N LYS A 31 19.48 13.14 16.43
CA LYS A 31 20.71 13.10 17.21
C LYS A 31 21.84 12.32 16.54
N GLN A 32 21.55 11.55 15.47
CA GLN A 32 22.57 10.81 14.74
C GLN A 32 23.39 11.78 13.86
N ASP A 33 24.65 11.42 13.61
CA ASP A 33 25.54 12.14 12.73
C ASP A 33 24.94 12.30 11.32
N ALA A 34 24.94 13.51 10.79
CA ALA A 34 24.46 13.82 9.44
C ALA A 34 25.58 13.77 8.38
N GLY A 35 26.81 13.45 8.77
CA GLY A 35 27.94 13.33 7.86
C GLY A 35 28.57 14.67 7.46
N THR A 36 29.29 14.66 6.32
CA THR A 36 30.01 15.80 5.81
C THR A 36 29.09 16.88 5.25
N GLU A 37 29.62 18.11 5.06
CA GLU A 37 28.86 19.21 4.43
C GLU A 37 28.33 18.81 3.04
N ARG A 38 29.12 18.09 2.24
CA ARG A 38 28.72 17.65 0.91
C ARG A 38 27.58 16.63 0.96
N MET A 39 27.60 15.73 1.94
CA MET A 39 26.48 14.76 2.15
C MET A 39 25.20 15.51 2.54
N GLN A 40 25.31 16.51 3.40
CA GLN A 40 24.18 17.32 3.84
C GLN A 40 23.63 18.20 2.71
N GLU A 41 24.48 18.69 1.82
CA GLU A 41 24.10 19.46 0.63
C GLU A 41 23.24 18.60 -0.32
N ILE A 42 23.72 17.40 -0.68
CA ILE A 42 22.97 16.46 -1.55
C ILE A 42 21.64 16.08 -0.88
N ALA A 43 21.66 15.69 0.39
CA ALA A 43 20.43 15.40 1.13
C ALA A 43 19.48 16.60 1.20
N GLY A 44 20.02 17.82 1.21
CA GLY A 44 19.25 19.05 1.14
C GLY A 44 18.48 19.19 -0.17
N PHE A 45 19.09 18.89 -1.31
CA PHE A 45 18.40 18.88 -2.61
C PHE A 45 17.25 17.86 -2.64
N ILE A 46 17.49 16.63 -2.15
CA ILE A 46 16.46 15.58 -2.04
C ILE A 46 15.31 16.06 -1.14
N GLN A 47 15.62 16.64 0.03
CA GLN A 47 14.61 17.13 0.97
C GLN A 47 13.77 18.28 0.39
N ILE A 48 14.40 19.23 -0.30
CA ILE A 48 13.71 20.34 -0.95
C ILE A 48 12.77 19.81 -2.05
N GLY A 49 13.28 18.90 -2.87
CA GLY A 49 12.50 18.25 -3.93
C GLY A 49 11.27 17.52 -3.40
N ALA A 50 11.47 16.65 -2.42
CA ALA A 50 10.40 15.86 -1.82
C ALA A 50 9.34 16.72 -1.11
N ASN A 51 9.77 17.77 -0.38
CA ASN A 51 8.84 18.72 0.23
C ASN A 51 8.07 19.55 -0.82
N THR A 52 8.70 19.89 -1.94
CA THR A 52 8.05 20.59 -3.05
C THR A 52 6.99 19.71 -3.69
N PHE A 53 7.30 18.42 -3.92
CA PHE A 53 6.35 17.44 -4.43
C PHE A 53 5.14 17.32 -3.49
N LEU A 54 5.35 17.02 -2.20
CA LEU A 54 4.27 16.88 -1.21
C LEU A 54 3.38 18.11 -1.14
N ARG A 55 4.00 19.30 -1.09
CA ARG A 55 3.22 20.54 -1.03
C ARG A 55 2.31 20.69 -2.26
N ARG A 56 2.83 20.42 -3.45
CA ARG A 56 2.03 20.49 -4.68
C ARG A 56 0.97 19.42 -4.73
N GLU A 57 1.30 18.23 -4.31
CA GLU A 57 0.35 17.11 -4.23
C GLU A 57 -0.81 17.46 -3.29
N PHE A 58 -0.53 17.94 -2.06
CA PHE A 58 -1.56 18.33 -1.11
C PHE A 58 -2.43 19.49 -1.64
N LEU A 59 -1.83 20.48 -2.30
CA LEU A 59 -2.57 21.56 -2.93
C LEU A 59 -3.41 21.09 -4.11
N THR A 60 -3.01 20.04 -4.81
CA THR A 60 -3.77 19.43 -5.91
C THR A 60 -4.93 18.59 -5.37
N ILE A 61 -4.73 17.84 -4.31
CA ILE A 61 -5.76 16.97 -3.70
C ILE A 61 -6.82 17.79 -2.95
N ALA A 62 -6.45 18.85 -2.26
CA ALA A 62 -7.34 19.62 -1.39
C ALA A 62 -8.64 20.11 -2.06
N PRO A 63 -8.62 20.66 -3.29
CA PRO A 63 -9.86 21.03 -3.99
C PRO A 63 -10.78 19.86 -4.28
N PHE A 64 -10.21 18.69 -4.66
CA PHE A 64 -11.01 17.48 -4.91
C PHE A 64 -11.64 16.96 -3.62
N VAL A 65 -10.89 16.96 -2.51
CA VAL A 65 -11.41 16.59 -1.19
C VAL A 65 -12.53 17.56 -0.78
N ALA A 66 -12.36 18.85 -0.96
CA ALA A 66 -13.40 19.83 -0.64
C ALA A 66 -14.68 19.65 -1.48
N ILE A 67 -14.53 19.45 -2.80
CA ILE A 67 -15.66 19.25 -3.71
C ILE A 67 -16.40 17.95 -3.37
N LEU A 68 -15.67 16.84 -3.18
CA LEU A 68 -16.30 15.56 -2.83
C LEU A 68 -16.95 15.59 -1.44
N ALA A 69 -16.35 16.25 -0.46
CA ALA A 69 -16.96 16.44 0.87
C ALA A 69 -18.28 17.23 0.77
N LEU A 70 -18.31 18.30 -0.04
CA LEU A 70 -19.54 19.06 -0.30
C LEU A 70 -20.59 18.21 -1.02
N LEU A 71 -20.19 17.44 -2.01
CA LEU A 71 -21.10 16.52 -2.71
C LEU A 71 -21.68 15.48 -1.74
N LEU A 72 -20.86 14.87 -0.87
CA LEU A 72 -21.34 13.94 0.16
C LEU A 72 -22.29 14.64 1.14
N PHE A 73 -21.97 15.86 1.57
CA PHE A 73 -22.82 16.63 2.48
C PHE A 73 -24.21 16.93 1.90
N PHE A 74 -24.31 17.24 0.61
CA PHE A 74 -25.60 17.57 -0.01
C PHE A 74 -26.34 16.35 -0.56
N ALA A 75 -25.63 15.35 -1.07
CA ALA A 75 -26.23 14.20 -1.74
C ALA A 75 -26.71 13.11 -0.76
N MET A 76 -26.01 12.88 0.37
CA MET A 76 -26.36 11.79 1.28
C MET A 76 -27.74 12.02 1.91
N PRO A 77 -28.61 10.99 1.96
CA PRO A 77 -29.92 11.10 2.60
C PRO A 77 -29.82 11.20 4.12
N GLU A 78 -28.91 10.42 4.72
CA GLU A 78 -28.68 10.34 6.17
C GLU A 78 -27.18 10.49 6.48
N GLY A 79 -26.83 10.92 7.69
CA GLY A 79 -25.43 11.03 8.13
C GLY A 79 -24.59 12.03 7.34
N LYS A 80 -25.20 13.04 6.72
CA LYS A 80 -24.58 13.99 5.77
C LYS A 80 -23.27 14.57 6.24
N TRP A 81 -23.31 15.23 7.41
CA TRP A 81 -22.13 15.90 7.96
C TRP A 81 -21.11 14.91 8.52
N GLN A 82 -21.57 13.76 9.03
CA GLN A 82 -20.69 12.74 9.59
C GLN A 82 -19.85 12.07 8.51
N ILE A 83 -20.49 11.67 7.40
CA ILE A 83 -19.81 11.04 6.26
C ILE A 83 -18.85 12.05 5.59
N ALA A 84 -19.29 13.30 5.40
CA ALA A 84 -18.44 14.34 4.84
C ALA A 84 -17.24 14.67 5.75
N LEU A 85 -17.47 14.78 7.06
CA LEU A 85 -16.40 14.99 8.05
C LEU A 85 -15.46 13.78 8.10
N GLY A 86 -16.01 12.56 8.13
CA GLY A 86 -15.22 11.33 8.07
C GLY A 86 -14.30 11.30 6.85
N PHE A 87 -14.81 11.69 5.66
CA PHE A 87 -14.04 11.78 4.43
C PHE A 87 -12.87 12.78 4.54
N ILE A 88 -13.12 13.98 5.07
CA ILE A 88 -12.06 14.99 5.29
C ILE A 88 -11.02 14.48 6.29
N VAL A 89 -11.46 13.90 7.41
CA VAL A 89 -10.57 13.39 8.47
C VAL A 89 -9.75 12.21 7.95
N GLY A 90 -10.34 11.27 7.20
CA GLY A 90 -9.63 10.13 6.60
C GLY A 90 -8.56 10.57 5.62
N ALA A 91 -8.88 11.50 4.71
CA ALA A 91 -7.91 12.09 3.80
C ALA A 91 -6.79 12.82 4.55
N GLY A 92 -7.14 13.64 5.54
CA GLY A 92 -6.20 14.41 6.34
C GLY A 92 -5.24 13.52 7.17
N PHE A 93 -5.75 12.46 7.79
CA PHE A 93 -4.91 11.52 8.57
C PHE A 93 -4.01 10.68 7.68
N SER A 94 -4.46 10.27 6.50
CA SER A 94 -3.61 9.62 5.50
C SER A 94 -2.45 10.52 5.08
N MET A 95 -2.75 11.78 4.71
CA MET A 95 -1.73 12.77 4.35
C MET A 95 -0.77 13.08 5.51
N LEU A 96 -1.27 13.13 6.76
CA LEU A 96 -0.45 13.36 7.95
C LEU A 96 0.50 12.18 8.20
N ALA A 97 0.05 10.95 8.01
CA ALA A 97 0.90 9.75 8.12
C ALA A 97 2.04 9.78 7.09
N ILE A 98 1.71 10.10 5.84
CA ILE A 98 2.67 10.30 4.75
C ILE A 98 3.70 11.36 5.13
N PHE A 99 3.25 12.53 5.57
CA PHE A 99 4.13 13.64 5.93
C PHE A 99 5.12 13.27 7.05
N ILE A 100 4.64 12.64 8.13
CA ILE A 100 5.47 12.22 9.26
C ILE A 100 6.49 11.18 8.80
N GLY A 101 6.05 10.13 8.10
CA GLY A 101 6.89 9.03 7.67
C GLY A 101 7.96 9.44 6.68
N MET A 102 7.57 10.22 5.66
CA MET A 102 8.52 10.70 4.66
C MET A 102 9.58 11.65 5.27
N ASN A 103 9.18 12.54 6.20
CA ASN A 103 10.15 13.37 6.90
C ASN A 103 11.14 12.56 7.75
N ALA A 104 10.69 11.44 8.33
CA ALA A 104 11.60 10.55 9.06
C ALA A 104 12.57 9.83 8.10
N ALA A 105 12.07 9.33 6.96
CA ALA A 105 12.86 8.66 5.93
C ALA A 105 13.93 9.59 5.34
N MET A 106 13.57 10.81 4.91
CA MET A 106 14.54 11.79 4.38
C MET A 106 15.65 12.12 5.37
N ARG A 107 15.33 12.16 6.67
CA ARG A 107 16.35 12.37 7.71
C ARG A 107 17.20 11.13 7.94
N ALA A 108 16.65 9.96 7.74
CA ALA A 108 17.39 8.71 7.86
C ALA A 108 18.38 8.51 6.71
N ASN A 109 18.05 8.92 5.47
CA ASN A 109 18.88 8.73 4.28
C ASN A 109 20.35 9.14 4.54
N VAL A 110 20.61 10.42 4.75
CA VAL A 110 21.98 10.94 4.97
C VAL A 110 22.65 10.37 6.23
N ARG A 111 21.87 10.09 7.27
CA ARG A 111 22.40 9.54 8.53
C ARG A 111 22.77 8.07 8.41
N THR A 112 22.08 7.34 7.55
CA THR A 112 22.43 5.96 7.17
C THR A 112 23.75 5.97 6.42
N THR A 113 23.93 6.86 5.44
CA THR A 113 25.19 7.05 4.73
C THR A 113 26.34 7.41 5.69
N ALA A 114 26.10 8.36 6.60
CA ALA A 114 27.11 8.76 7.59
C ALA A 114 27.52 7.60 8.50
N ALA A 115 26.55 6.81 8.96
CA ALA A 115 26.79 5.64 9.81
C ALA A 115 27.51 4.51 9.07
N ALA A 116 27.24 4.30 7.78
CA ALA A 116 27.89 3.28 6.97
C ALA A 116 29.43 3.48 6.88
N ARG A 117 29.90 4.70 7.06
CA ARG A 117 31.34 5.02 7.12
C ARG A 117 32.06 4.35 8.30
N SER A 118 31.34 4.00 9.35
CA SER A 118 31.95 3.45 10.58
C SER A 118 31.38 2.09 10.96
N SER A 119 30.09 1.82 10.70
CA SER A 119 29.41 0.60 11.13
C SER A 119 28.17 0.32 10.27
N PRO A 120 28.23 -0.70 9.39
CA PRO A 120 27.06 -1.18 8.66
C PRO A 120 25.89 -1.58 9.58
N ALA A 121 26.20 -2.13 10.75
CA ALA A 121 25.21 -2.48 11.76
C ALA A 121 24.44 -1.26 12.28
N ARG A 122 25.12 -0.13 12.48
CA ARG A 122 24.49 1.13 12.89
C ARG A 122 23.68 1.73 11.76
N ALA A 123 24.16 1.65 10.53
CA ALA A 123 23.45 2.11 9.34
C ALA A 123 22.13 1.35 9.18
N LEU A 124 22.13 0.01 9.32
CA LEU A 124 20.93 -0.80 9.34
C LEU A 124 19.89 -0.31 10.37
N MET A 125 20.34 -0.05 11.61
CA MET A 125 19.43 0.41 12.67
C MET A 125 18.85 1.77 12.38
N ILE A 126 19.61 2.70 11.79
CA ILE A 126 19.14 4.04 11.44
C ILE A 126 18.08 3.94 10.32
N ALA A 127 18.38 3.22 9.26
CA ALA A 127 17.46 3.03 8.16
C ALA A 127 16.15 2.34 8.60
N PHE A 128 16.26 1.24 9.35
CA PHE A 128 15.09 0.49 9.81
C PHE A 128 14.22 1.28 10.80
N ARG A 129 14.82 2.06 11.69
CA ARG A 129 14.07 2.93 12.62
C ARG A 129 13.46 4.14 11.91
N GLY A 130 14.10 4.64 10.84
CA GLY A 130 13.50 5.61 9.94
C GLY A 130 12.20 5.09 9.32
N GLY A 131 12.24 3.89 8.76
CA GLY A 131 11.06 3.17 8.27
C GLY A 131 10.05 2.86 9.37
N GLY A 132 10.53 2.51 10.59
CA GLY A 132 9.70 2.26 11.77
C GLY A 132 8.84 3.46 12.17
N ALA A 133 9.35 4.67 12.02
CA ALA A 133 8.56 5.88 12.25
C ALA A 133 7.38 5.97 11.28
N MET A 134 7.55 5.58 10.01
CA MET A 134 6.47 5.51 9.02
C MET A 134 5.43 4.45 9.40
N GLY A 135 5.87 3.22 9.64
CA GLY A 135 4.96 2.11 9.94
C GLY A 135 4.12 2.35 11.20
N LEU A 136 4.72 2.87 12.27
CA LEU A 136 4.01 3.21 13.50
C LEU A 136 3.07 4.40 13.34
N SER A 137 3.41 5.40 12.50
CA SER A 137 2.51 6.52 12.19
C SER A 137 1.23 6.07 11.52
N ILE A 138 1.33 5.15 10.56
CA ILE A 138 0.18 4.58 9.85
C ILE A 138 -0.77 3.90 10.83
N VAL A 139 -0.25 2.97 11.62
CA VAL A 139 -1.08 2.18 12.56
C VAL A 139 -1.70 3.08 13.63
N ALA A 140 -0.93 4.02 14.18
CA ALA A 140 -1.38 4.93 15.22
C ALA A 140 -2.47 5.88 14.74
N LEU A 141 -2.26 6.55 13.61
CA LEU A 141 -3.21 7.52 13.07
C LEU A 141 -4.48 6.86 12.56
N ASN A 142 -4.38 5.65 12.02
CA ASN A 142 -5.53 4.85 11.62
C ASN A 142 -6.41 4.51 12.82
N LEU A 143 -5.80 3.95 13.87
CA LEU A 143 -6.48 3.57 15.10
C LEU A 143 -7.12 4.77 15.80
N LEU A 144 -6.37 5.86 15.98
CA LEU A 144 -6.85 7.08 16.64
C LEU A 144 -7.91 7.82 15.81
N GLY A 145 -7.76 7.82 14.47
CA GLY A 145 -8.72 8.47 13.57
C GLY A 145 -10.09 7.82 13.63
N ILE A 146 -10.16 6.50 13.54
CA ILE A 146 -11.43 5.77 13.64
C ILE A 146 -11.99 5.86 15.04
N PHE A 147 -11.17 5.76 16.09
CA PHE A 147 -11.62 5.91 17.47
C PHE A 147 -12.18 7.31 17.75
N LEU A 148 -11.55 8.37 17.23
CA LEU A 148 -12.05 9.74 17.32
C LEU A 148 -13.43 9.87 16.67
N LEU A 149 -13.64 9.29 15.50
CA LEU A 149 -14.93 9.31 14.82
C LEU A 149 -15.99 8.52 15.59
N PHE A 150 -15.60 7.42 16.24
CA PHE A 150 -16.51 6.69 17.13
C PHE A 150 -17.06 7.57 18.24
N LEU A 151 -16.19 8.35 18.88
CA LEU A 151 -16.60 9.29 19.92
C LEU A 151 -17.49 10.40 19.35
N LEU A 152 -17.11 10.99 18.22
CA LEU A 152 -17.84 12.11 17.61
C LEU A 152 -19.21 11.70 17.07
N PHE A 153 -19.33 10.48 16.54
CA PHE A 153 -20.58 9.99 15.95
C PHE A 153 -21.45 9.23 16.95
N GLY A 154 -21.03 9.14 18.20
CA GLY A 154 -21.78 8.47 19.26
C GLY A 154 -21.97 6.98 19.03
N VAL A 155 -20.96 6.31 18.42
CA VAL A 155 -20.98 4.86 18.24
C VAL A 155 -20.97 4.17 19.60
N SER A 156 -22.01 3.41 19.91
CA SER A 156 -22.20 2.82 21.24
C SER A 156 -23.08 1.57 21.16
N ARG A 157 -23.23 0.88 22.29
CA ARG A 157 -24.21 -0.24 22.39
C ARG A 157 -25.65 0.18 22.09
N ALA A 158 -26.00 1.42 22.38
CA ALA A 158 -27.34 1.94 22.12
C ALA A 158 -27.51 2.33 20.64
N HIS A 159 -26.43 2.70 19.98
CA HIS A 159 -26.40 3.16 18.60
C HIS A 159 -25.29 2.46 17.82
N PRO A 160 -25.34 1.13 17.66
CA PRO A 160 -24.34 0.37 16.92
C PRO A 160 -24.34 0.70 15.43
N GLU A 161 -25.49 1.10 14.87
CA GLU A 161 -25.69 1.52 13.48
C GLU A 161 -24.77 2.68 13.06
N ASN A 162 -24.40 3.54 14.01
CA ASN A 162 -23.51 4.69 13.73
C ASN A 162 -22.12 4.30 13.23
N VAL A 163 -21.73 3.01 13.32
CA VAL A 163 -20.53 2.48 12.67
C VAL A 163 -20.53 2.78 11.16
N HIS A 164 -21.68 2.72 10.49
CA HIS A 164 -21.78 3.02 9.06
C HIS A 164 -21.36 4.45 8.70
N LEU A 165 -21.45 5.39 9.65
CA LEU A 165 -21.04 6.78 9.42
C LEU A 165 -19.53 6.92 9.26
N SER A 166 -18.75 5.93 9.73
CA SER A 166 -17.29 5.91 9.59
C SER A 166 -16.81 5.53 8.19
N VAL A 167 -17.69 5.08 7.27
CA VAL A 167 -17.29 4.75 5.87
C VAL A 167 -16.66 5.95 5.15
N GLY A 168 -17.06 7.17 5.52
CA GLY A 168 -16.43 8.39 5.02
C GLY A 168 -14.91 8.42 5.26
N PHE A 169 -14.44 7.94 6.44
CA PHE A 169 -13.01 7.90 6.75
C PHE A 169 -12.24 6.98 5.80
N GLY A 170 -12.74 5.76 5.57
CA GLY A 170 -12.15 4.83 4.61
C GLY A 170 -12.12 5.43 3.21
N PHE A 171 -13.23 6.03 2.75
CA PHE A 171 -13.28 6.67 1.44
C PHE A 171 -12.28 7.82 1.31
N GLY A 172 -12.13 8.67 2.32
CA GLY A 172 -11.15 9.76 2.33
C GLY A 172 -9.70 9.24 2.32
N ALA A 173 -9.42 8.20 3.11
CA ALA A 173 -8.13 7.53 3.14
C ALA A 173 -7.78 6.92 1.78
N SER A 174 -8.72 6.18 1.16
CA SER A 174 -8.56 5.57 -0.16
C SER A 174 -8.36 6.60 -1.27
N PHE A 175 -9.12 7.69 -1.20
CA PHE A 175 -9.02 8.76 -2.19
C PHE A 175 -7.64 9.42 -2.17
N SER A 176 -7.13 9.81 -1.00
CA SER A 176 -5.79 10.39 -0.89
C SER A 176 -4.69 9.38 -1.19
N ALA A 177 -4.87 8.11 -0.83
CA ALA A 177 -3.92 7.06 -1.15
C ALA A 177 -3.76 6.86 -2.66
N LEU A 178 -4.86 6.93 -3.43
CA LEU A 178 -4.79 6.82 -4.89
C LEU A 178 -3.94 7.94 -5.50
N PHE A 179 -4.12 9.18 -5.04
CA PHE A 179 -3.31 10.31 -5.49
C PHE A 179 -1.83 10.12 -5.13
N ALA A 180 -1.53 9.81 -3.88
CA ALA A 180 -0.16 9.64 -3.40
C ALA A 180 0.59 8.52 -4.15
N GLN A 181 -0.04 7.35 -4.31
CA GLN A 181 0.58 6.23 -5.00
C GLN A 181 0.70 6.44 -6.50
N LEU A 182 -0.34 6.99 -7.14
CA LEU A 182 -0.33 7.21 -8.59
C LEU A 182 0.57 8.38 -8.97
N GLY A 183 0.46 9.51 -8.28
CA GLY A 183 1.27 10.71 -8.51
C GLY A 183 2.74 10.45 -8.20
N GLY A 184 3.03 9.89 -7.02
CA GLY A 184 4.38 9.50 -6.60
C GLY A 184 5.00 8.47 -7.55
N GLY A 185 4.25 7.42 -7.92
CA GLY A 185 4.72 6.39 -8.84
C GLY A 185 5.01 6.89 -10.25
N ILE A 186 4.15 7.77 -10.83
CA ILE A 186 4.40 8.38 -12.15
C ILE A 186 5.65 9.25 -12.10
N PHE A 187 5.83 10.04 -11.03
CA PHE A 187 7.00 10.88 -10.85
C PHE A 187 8.27 10.05 -10.72
N THR A 188 8.30 9.08 -9.78
CA THR A 188 9.45 8.21 -9.52
C THR A 188 9.91 7.53 -10.79
N LYS A 189 9.00 6.84 -11.48
CA LYS A 189 9.40 6.07 -12.67
C LYS A 189 9.64 6.93 -13.91
N GLY A 190 9.08 8.14 -13.96
CA GLY A 190 9.47 9.13 -14.94
C GLY A 190 10.91 9.61 -14.75
N ALA A 191 11.33 9.81 -13.50
CA ALA A 191 12.69 10.25 -13.13
C ALA A 191 13.71 9.13 -13.35
N ASP A 192 13.42 7.91 -12.88
CA ASP A 192 14.25 6.72 -13.00
C ASP A 192 14.55 6.38 -14.48
N ILE A 193 13.52 6.29 -15.33
CA ILE A 193 13.69 6.08 -16.77
C ILE A 193 14.55 7.18 -17.39
N ALA A 194 14.39 8.45 -16.98
CA ALA A 194 15.18 9.54 -17.51
C ALA A 194 16.65 9.49 -17.05
N ALA A 195 16.88 9.11 -15.78
CA ALA A 195 18.22 8.92 -15.22
C ALA A 195 18.95 7.77 -15.95
N ASP A 196 18.30 6.63 -16.10
CA ASP A 196 18.86 5.44 -16.70
C ASP A 196 19.10 5.60 -18.21
N LEU A 197 18.08 6.05 -18.96
CA LEU A 197 18.17 6.15 -20.41
C LEU A 197 19.23 7.15 -20.83
N VAL A 198 19.22 8.37 -20.28
CA VAL A 198 20.17 9.41 -20.68
C VAL A 198 21.54 9.18 -20.04
N GLY A 199 21.59 8.84 -18.74
CA GLY A 199 22.87 8.64 -18.05
C GLY A 199 23.61 7.39 -18.48
N LYS A 200 23.00 6.22 -18.29
CA LYS A 200 23.68 4.94 -18.52
C LYS A 200 23.77 4.56 -19.98
N VAL A 201 22.69 4.78 -20.76
CA VAL A 201 22.62 4.29 -22.15
C VAL A 201 23.19 5.31 -23.13
N GLU A 202 22.84 6.59 -23.04
CA GLU A 202 23.27 7.62 -24.02
C GLU A 202 24.62 8.23 -23.69
N GLN A 203 24.85 8.61 -22.41
CA GLN A 203 26.08 9.30 -21.99
C GLN A 203 27.17 8.33 -21.48
N GLY A 204 26.79 7.09 -21.10
CA GLY A 204 27.72 6.09 -20.57
C GLY A 204 28.34 6.45 -19.23
N ILE A 205 27.66 7.31 -18.42
CA ILE A 205 28.08 7.66 -17.07
C ILE A 205 27.53 6.65 -16.05
N PRO A 206 28.19 6.52 -14.88
CA PRO A 206 27.74 5.62 -13.82
C PRO A 206 26.31 5.92 -13.33
N GLU A 207 25.70 4.96 -12.67
CA GLU A 207 24.48 5.14 -11.88
C GLU A 207 24.75 6.17 -10.77
N ASP A 208 23.76 6.98 -10.43
CA ASP A 208 23.85 8.05 -9.43
C ASP A 208 24.97 9.09 -9.66
N ASP A 209 25.42 9.26 -10.92
CA ASP A 209 26.41 10.26 -11.24
C ASP A 209 25.84 11.68 -11.04
N PRO A 210 26.50 12.55 -10.24
CA PRO A 210 26.00 13.89 -9.94
C PRO A 210 25.87 14.82 -11.15
N ARG A 211 26.43 14.47 -12.30
CA ARG A 211 26.28 15.21 -13.57
C ARG A 211 24.91 15.02 -14.20
N ASN A 212 24.17 13.99 -13.81
CA ASN A 212 22.84 13.70 -14.33
C ASN A 212 21.78 14.42 -13.50
N ALA A 213 21.06 15.35 -14.12
CA ALA A 213 19.99 16.13 -13.45
C ALA A 213 18.84 15.28 -12.91
N ALA A 214 18.59 14.11 -13.50
CA ALA A 214 17.50 13.22 -13.10
C ALA A 214 17.82 12.41 -11.83
N VAL A 215 19.08 12.24 -11.44
CA VAL A 215 19.45 11.44 -10.25
C VAL A 215 18.82 11.98 -8.96
N ILE A 216 18.84 13.30 -8.74
CA ILE A 216 18.16 13.89 -7.58
C ILE A 216 16.63 13.71 -7.69
N ALA A 217 16.08 13.80 -8.89
CA ALA A 217 14.65 13.59 -9.08
C ALA A 217 14.27 12.12 -8.81
N ASP A 218 15.12 11.17 -9.17
CA ASP A 218 14.96 9.76 -8.88
C ASP A 218 14.99 9.47 -7.36
N GLN A 219 15.99 9.97 -6.66
CA GLN A 219 16.07 9.86 -5.20
C GLN A 219 14.95 10.58 -4.45
N VAL A 220 14.42 11.68 -4.99
CA VAL A 220 13.16 12.29 -4.51
C VAL A 220 12.01 11.33 -4.76
N GLY A 221 11.99 10.68 -5.91
CA GLY A 221 11.02 9.70 -6.31
C GLY A 221 10.88 8.54 -5.33
N ASP A 222 11.98 7.97 -4.88
CA ASP A 222 11.98 6.91 -3.87
C ASP A 222 11.26 7.33 -2.57
N ASN A 223 11.46 8.58 -2.13
CA ASN A 223 10.78 9.07 -0.95
C ASN A 223 9.27 9.31 -1.19
N VAL A 224 8.88 9.83 -2.35
CA VAL A 224 7.48 10.17 -2.61
C VAL A 224 6.68 9.00 -3.20
N GLY A 225 7.30 8.13 -3.98
CA GLY A 225 6.67 6.94 -4.54
C GLY A 225 6.69 5.75 -3.58
N ASP A 226 7.89 5.31 -3.22
CA ASP A 226 8.08 4.07 -2.46
C ASP A 226 7.87 4.24 -0.94
N VAL A 227 8.14 5.41 -0.33
CA VAL A 227 7.82 5.63 1.09
C VAL A 227 6.42 6.20 1.24
N ALA A 228 6.12 7.36 0.65
CA ALA A 228 4.86 8.05 0.84
C ALA A 228 3.68 7.30 0.20
N GLY A 229 3.79 6.90 -1.07
CA GLY A 229 2.73 6.18 -1.77
C GLY A 229 2.41 4.82 -1.14
N ARG A 230 3.44 4.05 -0.75
CA ARG A 230 3.26 2.76 -0.05
C ARG A 230 2.65 2.93 1.34
N GLY A 231 3.07 3.97 2.05
CA GLY A 231 2.47 4.31 3.33
C GLY A 231 0.99 4.63 3.24
N ALA A 232 0.60 5.36 2.21
CA ALA A 232 -0.81 5.66 1.91
C ALA A 232 -1.62 4.40 1.59
N ASP A 233 -1.08 3.46 0.79
CA ASP A 233 -1.71 2.17 0.46
C ASP A 233 -1.97 1.33 1.72
N LEU A 234 -0.99 1.24 2.63
CA LEU A 234 -1.16 0.50 3.88
C LEU A 234 -2.06 1.21 4.89
N PHE A 235 -2.06 2.56 4.92
CA PHE A 235 -3.01 3.33 5.72
C PHE A 235 -4.46 3.06 5.27
N GLU A 236 -4.72 3.13 3.97
CA GLU A 236 -6.00 2.77 3.36
C GLU A 236 -6.41 1.35 3.70
N SER A 237 -5.51 0.37 3.50
CA SER A 237 -5.80 -1.05 3.79
C SER A 237 -6.21 -1.26 5.24
N GLY A 238 -5.55 -0.59 6.18
CA GLY A 238 -5.87 -0.65 7.59
C GLY A 238 -7.23 -0.05 7.91
N SER A 239 -7.52 1.17 7.41
CA SER A 239 -8.82 1.84 7.65
C SER A 239 -9.99 1.05 7.08
N ASP A 240 -9.85 0.59 5.85
CA ASP A 240 -10.88 -0.16 5.15
C ASP A 240 -11.16 -1.52 5.81
N ASN A 241 -10.10 -2.21 6.25
CA ASN A 241 -10.26 -3.47 6.96
C ASN A 241 -10.97 -3.28 8.31
N LEU A 242 -10.59 -2.26 9.08
CA LEU A 242 -11.26 -1.95 10.35
C LEU A 242 -12.74 -1.64 10.13
N ILE A 243 -13.06 -0.70 9.24
CA ILE A 243 -14.45 -0.28 8.98
C ILE A 243 -15.27 -1.44 8.40
N GLY A 244 -14.74 -2.15 7.41
CA GLY A 244 -15.41 -3.30 6.80
C GLY A 244 -15.71 -4.40 7.81
N THR A 245 -14.74 -4.73 8.68
CA THR A 245 -14.90 -5.74 9.74
C THR A 245 -15.93 -5.30 10.78
N MET A 246 -15.94 -4.03 11.17
CA MET A 246 -16.93 -3.50 12.11
C MET A 246 -18.36 -3.57 11.55
N ILE A 247 -18.53 -3.25 10.26
CA ILE A 247 -19.83 -3.35 9.57
C ILE A 247 -20.29 -4.81 9.48
N VAL A 248 -19.40 -5.74 9.16
CA VAL A 248 -19.70 -7.18 9.21
C VAL A 248 -20.05 -7.59 10.63
N GLY A 249 -19.31 -7.10 11.64
CA GLY A 249 -19.53 -7.36 13.07
C GLY A 249 -20.93 -7.01 13.55
N LEU A 250 -21.56 -5.97 12.99
CA LEU A 250 -22.96 -5.61 13.34
C LEU A 250 -23.95 -6.77 13.17
N THR A 251 -23.71 -7.65 12.19
CA THR A 251 -24.56 -8.81 11.93
C THR A 251 -24.44 -9.86 13.04
N PHE A 252 -23.34 -9.87 13.78
CA PHE A 252 -23.02 -10.85 14.82
C PHE A 252 -23.24 -10.37 16.25
N ILE A 253 -23.79 -9.16 16.44
CA ILE A 253 -24.17 -8.65 17.76
C ILE A 253 -25.09 -9.61 18.54
N PRO A 254 -26.07 -10.28 17.92
CA PRO A 254 -26.91 -11.24 18.64
C PRO A 254 -26.14 -12.44 19.21
N THR A 255 -25.06 -12.87 18.54
CA THR A 255 -24.26 -14.04 18.93
C THR A 255 -23.14 -13.68 19.90
N TYR A 256 -22.36 -12.63 19.60
CA TYR A 256 -21.15 -12.26 20.34
C TYR A 256 -21.31 -11.00 21.18
N GLY A 257 -22.45 -10.32 21.06
CA GLY A 257 -22.68 -9.03 21.70
C GLY A 257 -21.86 -7.89 21.09
N TRP A 258 -21.85 -6.76 21.79
CA TRP A 258 -21.09 -5.57 21.38
C TRP A 258 -19.58 -5.79 21.14
N PRO A 259 -18.88 -6.71 21.85
CA PRO A 259 -17.46 -6.97 21.61
C PRO A 259 -17.08 -7.25 20.15
N VAL A 260 -17.97 -7.85 19.35
CA VAL A 260 -17.66 -8.19 17.96
C VAL A 260 -17.47 -6.97 17.06
N VAL A 261 -18.14 -5.86 17.38
CA VAL A 261 -17.98 -4.58 16.68
C VAL A 261 -16.65 -3.92 17.04
N LEU A 262 -16.20 -4.09 18.29
CA LEU A 262 -14.95 -3.53 18.78
C LEU A 262 -13.73 -4.41 18.53
N PHE A 263 -13.95 -5.66 18.12
CA PHE A 263 -12.95 -6.67 17.85
C PHE A 263 -11.83 -6.19 16.90
N PRO A 264 -12.13 -5.49 15.76
CA PRO A 264 -11.09 -4.97 14.88
C PRO A 264 -10.20 -3.92 15.52
N LEU A 265 -10.76 -3.00 16.31
CA LEU A 265 -10.00 -1.97 17.02
C LEU A 265 -9.06 -2.55 18.06
N LEU A 266 -9.50 -3.59 18.79
CA LEU A 266 -8.64 -4.31 19.74
C LEU A 266 -7.52 -5.06 19.01
N SER A 267 -7.82 -5.71 17.90
CA SER A 267 -6.84 -6.37 17.05
C SER A 267 -5.77 -5.36 16.60
N GLN A 268 -6.18 -4.24 16.00
CA GLN A 268 -5.24 -3.20 15.55
C GLN A 268 -4.41 -2.59 16.70
N ALA A 269 -4.98 -2.45 17.91
CA ALA A 269 -4.23 -2.01 19.08
C ALA A 269 -3.12 -3.00 19.46
N ILE A 270 -3.40 -4.30 19.35
CA ILE A 270 -2.41 -5.38 19.51
C ILE A 270 -1.31 -5.24 18.45
N GLY A 271 -1.68 -5.06 17.18
CA GLY A 271 -0.75 -4.86 16.07
C GLY A 271 0.17 -3.65 16.29
N ALA A 272 -0.35 -2.55 16.83
CA ALA A 272 0.45 -1.38 17.17
C ALA A 272 1.53 -1.70 18.21
N VAL A 273 1.17 -2.41 19.30
CA VAL A 273 2.12 -2.84 20.32
C VAL A 273 3.13 -3.84 19.75
N GLY A 274 2.67 -4.82 18.98
CA GLY A 274 3.53 -5.79 18.31
C GLY A 274 4.56 -5.14 17.40
N ALA A 275 4.13 -4.15 16.60
CA ALA A 275 5.03 -3.40 15.72
C ALA A 275 6.07 -2.57 16.50
N MET A 276 5.68 -1.93 17.62
CA MET A 276 6.64 -1.25 18.50
C MET A 276 7.71 -2.19 19.02
N LEU A 277 7.32 -3.37 19.54
CA LEU A 277 8.25 -4.39 20.02
C LEU A 277 9.14 -4.91 18.89
N GLY A 278 8.58 -5.15 17.70
CA GLY A 278 9.32 -5.60 16.52
C GLY A 278 10.37 -4.60 16.07
N VAL A 279 10.01 -3.31 15.95
CA VAL A 279 10.96 -2.24 15.57
C VAL A 279 12.10 -2.12 16.57
N LEU A 280 11.84 -2.28 17.87
CA LEU A 280 12.88 -2.24 18.91
C LEU A 280 13.75 -3.50 18.92
N ALA A 281 13.22 -4.65 18.52
CA ALA A 281 13.94 -5.92 18.47
C ALA A 281 14.98 -5.98 17.34
N VAL A 282 14.81 -5.19 16.28
CA VAL A 282 15.79 -5.12 15.18
C VAL A 282 17.06 -4.44 15.66
N ARG A 283 18.14 -5.22 15.75
CA ARG A 283 19.48 -4.76 16.14
C ARG A 283 20.50 -5.23 15.13
N GLY A 284 21.25 -4.32 14.55
CA GLY A 284 22.39 -4.63 13.72
C GLY A 284 23.54 -5.21 14.54
N THR A 285 24.26 -6.15 13.96
CA THR A 285 25.57 -6.62 14.46
C THR A 285 26.50 -6.79 13.27
N GLU A 286 27.79 -6.49 13.43
CA GLU A 286 28.77 -6.47 12.33
C GLU A 286 28.91 -7.83 11.60
N LYS A 287 28.56 -8.92 12.27
CA LYS A 287 28.69 -10.28 11.72
C LYS A 287 27.38 -10.88 11.18
N ARG A 288 26.25 -10.20 11.35
CA ARG A 288 24.94 -10.75 10.99
C ARG A 288 24.41 -10.12 9.73
N ASN A 289 23.89 -10.96 8.83
CA ASN A 289 23.19 -10.49 7.64
C ASN A 289 22.03 -9.54 8.03
N PRO A 290 21.88 -8.37 7.39
CA PRO A 290 20.79 -7.40 7.62
C PRO A 290 19.39 -8.04 7.64
N ILE A 291 19.10 -8.94 6.69
CA ILE A 291 17.81 -9.64 6.57
C ILE A 291 17.51 -10.46 7.83
N LEU A 292 18.51 -11.17 8.38
CA LEU A 292 18.31 -11.95 9.59
C LEU A 292 17.99 -11.06 10.79
N SER A 293 18.58 -9.86 10.86
CA SER A 293 18.28 -8.88 11.91
C SER A 293 16.84 -8.37 11.80
N MET A 294 16.35 -8.10 10.59
CA MET A 294 14.96 -7.69 10.35
C MET A 294 13.97 -8.82 10.63
N ASN A 295 14.32 -10.07 10.28
CA ASN A 295 13.50 -11.25 10.58
C ASN A 295 13.26 -11.46 12.08
N ILE A 296 14.19 -11.03 12.95
CA ILE A 296 13.95 -11.02 14.40
C ILE A 296 12.82 -10.07 14.78
N GLY A 297 12.75 -8.89 14.15
CA GLY A 297 11.64 -7.96 14.33
C GLY A 297 10.31 -8.56 13.89
N PHE A 298 10.26 -9.17 12.70
CA PHE A 298 9.06 -9.86 12.20
C PHE A 298 8.62 -10.98 13.15
N LEU A 299 9.55 -11.83 13.57
CA LEU A 299 9.26 -12.94 14.49
C LEU A 299 8.75 -12.42 15.84
N THR A 300 9.36 -11.35 16.38
CA THR A 300 8.92 -10.75 17.64
C THR A 300 7.48 -10.25 17.55
N THR A 301 7.16 -9.53 16.47
CA THR A 301 5.78 -9.06 16.19
C THR A 301 4.83 -10.25 16.06
N ALA A 302 5.18 -11.25 15.27
CA ALA A 302 4.33 -12.41 15.01
C ALA A 302 4.04 -13.22 16.29
N LEU A 303 5.05 -13.51 17.10
CA LEU A 303 4.87 -14.25 18.36
C LEU A 303 4.01 -13.49 19.37
N PHE A 304 4.21 -12.16 19.47
CA PHE A 304 3.37 -11.32 20.30
C PHE A 304 1.92 -11.32 19.81
N SER A 305 1.70 -11.19 18.49
CA SER A 305 0.37 -11.21 17.88
C SER A 305 -0.33 -12.55 18.11
N VAL A 306 0.32 -13.69 17.90
CA VAL A 306 -0.28 -15.02 18.14
C VAL A 306 -0.70 -15.19 19.60
N ALA A 307 0.16 -14.82 20.56
CA ALA A 307 -0.19 -14.89 21.97
C ALA A 307 -1.40 -14.01 22.31
N SER A 308 -1.45 -12.80 21.73
CA SER A 308 -2.54 -11.86 21.94
C SER A 308 -3.83 -12.29 21.24
N PHE A 309 -3.75 -12.94 20.09
CA PHE A 309 -4.91 -13.53 19.39
C PHE A 309 -5.62 -14.59 20.21
N TYR A 310 -4.86 -15.39 20.98
CA TYR A 310 -5.45 -16.34 21.90
C TYR A 310 -6.27 -15.62 22.98
N VAL A 311 -5.74 -14.55 23.56
CA VAL A 311 -6.45 -13.74 24.54
C VAL A 311 -7.70 -13.12 23.91
N LEU A 312 -7.57 -12.53 22.71
CA LEU A 312 -8.67 -11.85 22.03
C LEU A 312 -9.77 -12.83 21.61
N GLY A 313 -9.43 -13.93 20.92
CA GLY A 313 -10.38 -14.92 20.42
C GLY A 313 -10.98 -15.78 21.53
N ALA A 314 -10.15 -16.47 22.30
CA ALA A 314 -10.61 -17.45 23.27
C ALA A 314 -11.17 -16.83 24.56
N LEU A 315 -10.57 -15.73 25.06
CA LEU A 315 -10.95 -15.15 26.37
C LEU A 315 -11.90 -13.96 26.24
N VAL A 316 -11.68 -13.06 25.29
CA VAL A 316 -12.52 -11.87 25.11
C VAL A 316 -13.76 -12.22 24.31
N MET A 317 -13.62 -12.81 23.12
CA MET A 317 -14.72 -13.21 22.26
C MET A 317 -15.36 -14.55 22.68
N ARG A 318 -14.69 -15.32 23.52
CA ARG A 318 -15.12 -16.65 24.01
C ARG A 318 -15.35 -17.66 22.88
N ASP A 319 -14.63 -17.51 21.78
CA ASP A 319 -14.64 -18.43 20.64
C ASP A 319 -13.23 -18.66 20.13
N VAL A 320 -12.66 -19.80 20.45
CA VAL A 320 -11.31 -20.18 20.06
C VAL A 320 -11.12 -20.29 18.54
N ARG A 321 -12.21 -20.47 17.78
CA ARG A 321 -12.17 -20.52 16.31
C ARG A 321 -11.69 -19.20 15.71
N LEU A 322 -12.02 -18.06 16.35
CA LEU A 322 -11.52 -16.75 15.94
C LEU A 322 -10.00 -16.64 16.12
N PHE A 323 -9.44 -17.26 17.18
CA PHE A 323 -7.98 -17.38 17.31
C PHE A 323 -7.35 -18.14 16.15
N TYR A 324 -7.95 -19.26 15.71
CA TYR A 324 -7.45 -20.01 14.57
C TYR A 324 -7.53 -19.20 13.27
N CYS A 325 -8.62 -18.46 13.06
CA CYS A 325 -8.76 -17.61 11.87
C CYS A 325 -7.73 -16.46 11.86
N LEU A 326 -7.55 -15.75 12.98
CA LEU A 326 -6.54 -14.69 13.12
C LEU A 326 -5.12 -15.23 12.85
N THR A 327 -4.80 -16.39 13.45
CA THR A 327 -3.49 -17.03 13.27
C THR A 327 -3.29 -17.50 11.82
N LEU A 328 -4.33 -18.03 11.18
CA LEU A 328 -4.30 -18.40 9.75
C LEU A 328 -3.98 -17.20 8.86
N GLY A 329 -4.58 -16.03 9.14
CA GLY A 329 -4.28 -14.79 8.45
C GLY A 329 -2.82 -14.37 8.60
N LEU A 330 -2.28 -14.41 9.80
CA LEU A 330 -0.87 -14.10 10.07
C LEU A 330 0.08 -15.08 9.35
N LEU A 331 -0.24 -16.38 9.38
CA LEU A 331 0.52 -17.39 8.64
C LEU A 331 0.46 -17.18 7.12
N THR A 332 -0.66 -16.65 6.63
CA THR A 332 -0.80 -16.27 5.23
C THR A 332 0.18 -15.17 4.83
N ALA A 333 0.40 -14.16 5.69
CA ALA A 333 1.41 -13.13 5.46
C ALA A 333 2.81 -13.74 5.27
N VAL A 334 3.17 -14.70 6.13
CA VAL A 334 4.47 -15.40 6.05
C VAL A 334 4.57 -16.24 4.78
N ALA A 335 3.53 -17.01 4.44
CA ALA A 335 3.51 -17.87 3.27
C ALA A 335 3.61 -17.06 1.96
N VAL A 336 2.85 -15.97 1.86
CA VAL A 336 2.92 -15.05 0.71
C VAL A 336 4.31 -14.44 0.58
N SER A 337 4.88 -13.97 1.68
CA SER A 337 6.24 -13.41 1.68
C SER A 337 7.28 -14.42 1.16
N GLY A 338 7.18 -15.68 1.60
CA GLY A 338 8.05 -16.77 1.12
C GLY A 338 7.86 -17.09 -0.37
N LEU A 339 6.62 -17.11 -0.86
CA LEU A 339 6.32 -17.33 -2.28
C LEU A 339 6.84 -16.19 -3.16
N VAL A 340 6.62 -14.93 -2.76
CA VAL A 340 7.14 -13.79 -3.50
C VAL A 340 8.66 -13.83 -3.53
N GLN A 341 9.32 -14.14 -2.42
CA GLN A 341 10.77 -14.29 -2.37
C GLN A 341 11.26 -15.42 -3.28
N PHE A 342 10.49 -16.50 -3.45
CA PHE A 342 10.83 -17.55 -4.44
C PHE A 342 10.78 -17.02 -5.87
N TYR A 343 9.75 -16.23 -6.23
CA TYR A 343 9.60 -15.72 -7.60
C TYR A 343 10.54 -14.55 -7.93
N THR A 344 10.90 -13.74 -6.94
CA THR A 344 11.67 -12.50 -7.17
C THR A 344 13.07 -12.51 -6.57
N GLY A 345 13.42 -13.49 -5.71
CA GLY A 345 14.72 -13.51 -5.04
C GLY A 345 15.89 -13.76 -6.00
N ILE A 346 16.96 -12.97 -5.84
CA ILE A 346 18.12 -12.92 -6.76
C ILE A 346 18.78 -14.29 -6.99
N THR A 347 18.80 -15.14 -5.96
CA THR A 347 19.41 -16.49 -6.04
C THR A 347 18.44 -17.58 -6.50
N GLN A 348 17.18 -17.24 -6.73
CA GLN A 348 16.12 -18.19 -7.03
C GLN A 348 16.04 -18.57 -8.51
N LYS A 349 15.43 -19.72 -8.79
CA LYS A 349 15.32 -20.28 -10.15
C LYS A 349 14.66 -19.33 -11.15
N PRO A 350 13.53 -18.64 -10.84
CA PRO A 350 12.89 -17.72 -11.79
C PRO A 350 13.84 -16.62 -12.26
N VAL A 351 14.47 -15.92 -11.32
CA VAL A 351 15.41 -14.83 -11.60
C VAL A 351 16.61 -15.31 -12.44
N LYS A 352 17.19 -16.44 -12.06
CA LYS A 352 18.31 -17.05 -12.83
C LYS A 352 17.91 -17.43 -14.26
N GLN A 353 16.67 -17.88 -14.47
CA GLN A 353 16.20 -18.21 -15.81
C GLN A 353 15.97 -16.95 -16.66
N ILE A 354 15.43 -15.88 -16.08
CA ILE A 354 15.26 -14.59 -16.75
C ILE A 354 16.62 -14.05 -17.15
N ALA A 355 17.59 -14.02 -16.21
CA ALA A 355 18.97 -13.59 -16.48
C ALA A 355 19.63 -14.42 -17.58
N LYS A 356 19.51 -15.75 -17.52
CA LYS A 356 20.03 -16.67 -18.56
C LYS A 356 19.36 -16.41 -19.92
N GLY A 357 18.05 -16.09 -19.93
CA GLY A 357 17.32 -15.73 -21.14
C GLY A 357 17.95 -14.55 -21.88
N GLY A 358 18.55 -13.61 -21.15
CA GLY A 358 19.30 -12.49 -21.72
C GLY A 358 20.49 -12.89 -22.61
N MET A 359 21.07 -14.08 -22.41
CA MET A 359 22.12 -14.61 -23.31
C MET A 359 21.60 -14.86 -24.73
N SER A 360 20.32 -15.12 -24.89
CA SER A 360 19.66 -15.34 -26.19
C SER A 360 18.97 -14.07 -26.71
N GLY A 361 19.11 -12.97 -26.00
CA GLY A 361 18.59 -11.67 -26.39
C GLY A 361 17.40 -11.18 -25.54
N VAL A 362 17.03 -9.92 -25.75
CA VAL A 362 16.00 -9.20 -24.99
C VAL A 362 14.66 -9.92 -25.00
N ALA A 363 14.21 -10.42 -26.17
CA ALA A 363 12.91 -11.05 -26.31
C ALA A 363 12.75 -12.26 -25.38
N ILE A 364 13.79 -13.10 -25.25
CA ILE A 364 13.73 -14.29 -24.37
C ILE A 364 13.75 -13.89 -22.89
N ASN A 365 14.52 -12.85 -22.51
CA ASN A 365 14.48 -12.28 -21.16
C ASN A 365 13.06 -11.82 -20.80
N LEU A 366 12.40 -11.07 -21.69
CA LEU A 366 11.04 -10.58 -21.48
C LEU A 366 10.02 -11.72 -21.39
N ILE A 367 10.10 -12.72 -22.27
CA ILE A 367 9.18 -13.88 -22.25
C ILE A 367 9.25 -14.61 -20.90
N TYR A 368 10.46 -14.87 -20.38
CA TYR A 368 10.59 -15.55 -19.09
C TYR A 368 10.05 -14.70 -17.93
N GLY A 369 10.27 -13.38 -17.92
CA GLY A 369 9.70 -12.51 -16.89
C GLY A 369 8.17 -12.49 -16.90
N PHE A 370 7.55 -12.39 -18.09
CA PHE A 370 6.10 -12.53 -18.24
C PHE A 370 5.60 -13.89 -17.76
N ALA A 371 6.24 -14.98 -18.16
CA ALA A 371 5.82 -16.33 -17.81
C ALA A 371 5.87 -16.56 -16.29
N TRP A 372 6.96 -16.23 -15.62
CA TRP A 372 7.10 -16.35 -14.18
C TRP A 372 6.18 -15.43 -13.41
N GLY A 373 5.97 -14.21 -13.91
CA GLY A 373 4.99 -13.28 -13.33
C GLY A 373 3.56 -13.83 -13.37
N MET A 374 3.12 -14.40 -14.49
CA MET A 374 1.80 -15.02 -14.65
C MET A 374 1.64 -16.25 -13.74
N GLU A 375 2.66 -17.10 -13.66
CA GLU A 375 2.65 -18.29 -12.79
C GLU A 375 2.54 -17.88 -11.32
N SER A 376 3.28 -16.86 -10.89
CA SER A 376 3.22 -16.34 -9.54
C SER A 376 1.83 -15.81 -9.17
N ALA A 377 1.14 -15.17 -10.11
CA ALA A 377 -0.21 -14.67 -9.91
C ALA A 377 -1.20 -15.82 -9.66
N PHE A 378 -1.07 -16.93 -10.37
CA PHE A 378 -1.87 -18.12 -10.14
C PHE A 378 -1.66 -18.68 -8.73
N ILE A 379 -0.43 -18.97 -8.36
CA ILE A 379 -0.10 -19.62 -7.07
C ILE A 379 -0.56 -18.78 -5.87
N LEU A 380 -0.27 -17.47 -5.90
CA LEU A 380 -0.64 -16.57 -4.80
C LEU A 380 -2.17 -16.43 -4.67
N LYS A 381 -2.90 -16.35 -5.77
CA LYS A 381 -4.37 -16.31 -5.71
C LYS A 381 -4.98 -17.61 -5.20
N VAL A 382 -4.44 -18.75 -5.61
CA VAL A 382 -4.88 -20.04 -5.10
C VAL A 382 -4.64 -20.12 -3.59
N LEU A 383 -3.47 -19.69 -3.10
CA LEU A 383 -3.20 -19.65 -1.67
C LEU A 383 -4.26 -18.82 -0.92
N VAL A 384 -4.53 -17.58 -1.36
CA VAL A 384 -5.52 -16.71 -0.71
C VAL A 384 -6.92 -17.32 -0.78
N ALA A 385 -7.29 -17.93 -1.91
CA ALA A 385 -8.59 -18.60 -2.04
C ALA A 385 -8.73 -19.77 -1.06
N VAL A 386 -7.70 -20.61 -0.94
CA VAL A 386 -7.66 -21.73 0.01
C VAL A 386 -7.77 -21.24 1.46
N VAL A 387 -7.01 -20.18 1.81
CA VAL A 387 -7.08 -19.56 3.15
C VAL A 387 -8.49 -19.08 3.47
N ASN A 388 -9.15 -18.39 2.53
CA ASN A 388 -10.53 -17.93 2.73
C ASN A 388 -11.51 -19.10 2.92
N VAL A 389 -11.35 -20.18 2.16
CA VAL A 389 -12.18 -21.39 2.31
C VAL A 389 -11.93 -22.05 3.67
N ILE A 390 -10.68 -22.19 4.10
CA ILE A 390 -10.33 -22.74 5.42
C ILE A 390 -10.94 -21.87 6.53
N ALA A 391 -10.74 -20.53 6.48
CA ALA A 391 -11.30 -19.61 7.48
C ALA A 391 -12.84 -19.69 7.53
N PHE A 392 -13.50 -19.82 6.37
CA PHE A 392 -14.94 -19.97 6.26
C PHE A 392 -15.44 -21.25 6.98
N TYR A 393 -14.77 -22.38 6.79
CA TYR A 393 -15.17 -23.64 7.41
C TYR A 393 -14.72 -23.80 8.87
N ILE A 394 -13.67 -23.10 9.32
CA ILE A 394 -13.33 -23.02 10.76
C ILE A 394 -14.52 -22.47 11.56
N MET A 395 -15.32 -21.58 10.95
CA MET A 395 -16.50 -20.98 11.58
C MET A 395 -17.81 -21.66 11.12
N ASP A 396 -17.78 -22.94 10.74
CA ASP A 396 -18.93 -23.77 10.33
C ASP A 396 -19.66 -23.29 9.05
N GLY A 397 -19.05 -22.44 8.24
CA GLY A 397 -19.63 -21.94 6.99
C GLY A 397 -20.79 -20.95 7.19
N GLY A 398 -21.56 -20.71 6.14
CA GLY A 398 -22.69 -19.76 6.19
C GLY A 398 -22.29 -18.33 6.58
N LEU A 399 -23.16 -17.64 7.27
CA LEU A 399 -22.87 -16.31 7.81
C LEU A 399 -21.68 -16.30 8.80
N PRO A 400 -21.57 -17.21 9.77
CA PRO A 400 -20.40 -17.29 10.64
C PRO A 400 -19.08 -17.46 9.88
N GLY A 401 -19.07 -18.17 8.76
CA GLY A 401 -17.91 -18.29 7.88
C GLY A 401 -17.41 -16.96 7.34
N VAL A 402 -18.31 -16.00 7.08
CA VAL A 402 -17.93 -14.62 6.71
C VAL A 402 -17.12 -13.95 7.82
N LEU A 403 -17.52 -14.13 9.08
CA LEU A 403 -16.74 -13.63 10.23
C LEU A 403 -15.39 -14.30 10.32
N GLY A 404 -15.29 -15.59 9.97
CA GLY A 404 -13.99 -16.30 9.89
C GLY A 404 -13.03 -15.70 8.87
N ILE A 405 -13.51 -15.43 7.65
CA ILE A 405 -12.73 -14.73 6.61
C ILE A 405 -12.29 -13.33 7.11
N THR A 406 -13.20 -12.63 7.76
CA THR A 406 -12.97 -11.30 8.31
C THR A 406 -11.90 -11.32 9.41
N ALA A 407 -11.95 -12.32 10.32
CA ALA A 407 -10.93 -12.52 11.34
C ALA A 407 -9.55 -12.88 10.72
N ALA A 408 -9.52 -13.74 9.68
CA ALA A 408 -8.27 -14.02 8.97
C ALA A 408 -7.69 -12.77 8.30
N THR A 409 -8.55 -11.88 7.79
CA THR A 409 -8.11 -10.59 7.22
C THR A 409 -7.56 -9.65 8.30
N LEU A 410 -8.11 -9.64 9.51
CA LEU A 410 -7.50 -8.91 10.64
C LEU A 410 -6.13 -9.50 10.98
N GLY A 411 -6.00 -10.83 11.02
CA GLY A 411 -4.74 -11.49 11.33
C GLY A 411 -3.61 -11.15 10.36
N ILE A 412 -3.88 -11.01 9.05
CA ILE A 412 -2.87 -10.59 8.09
C ILE A 412 -2.48 -9.12 8.31
N THR A 413 -3.41 -8.23 8.63
CA THR A 413 -3.15 -6.78 8.80
C THR A 413 -2.38 -6.42 10.08
N GLU A 414 -2.27 -7.34 11.04
CA GLU A 414 -1.50 -7.13 12.29
C GLU A 414 -0.02 -6.82 12.04
N MET A 415 0.54 -7.34 10.95
CA MET A 415 1.93 -7.12 10.61
C MET A 415 2.21 -5.77 9.92
N THR A 416 1.18 -4.96 9.63
CA THR A 416 1.29 -3.74 8.82
C THR A 416 2.38 -2.79 9.31
N GLY A 417 2.47 -2.53 10.62
CA GLY A 417 3.44 -1.58 11.17
C GLY A 417 4.90 -2.00 10.95
N ILE A 418 5.22 -3.27 11.21
CA ILE A 418 6.58 -3.80 11.01
C ILE A 418 6.91 -4.03 9.54
N ILE A 419 5.93 -4.42 8.74
CA ILE A 419 6.08 -4.59 7.29
C ILE A 419 6.37 -3.24 6.63
N MET A 420 5.63 -2.17 7.00
CA MET A 420 5.92 -0.84 6.47
C MET A 420 7.28 -0.31 6.94
N ALA A 421 7.71 -0.66 8.14
CA ALA A 421 9.06 -0.34 8.60
C ALA A 421 10.15 -0.95 7.69
N ALA A 422 9.95 -2.19 7.26
CA ALA A 422 10.84 -2.89 6.33
C ALA A 422 10.68 -2.43 4.88
N ASP A 423 9.48 -2.01 4.48
CA ASP A 423 9.23 -1.46 3.13
C ASP A 423 9.97 -0.12 2.97
N ALA A 424 9.79 0.80 3.91
CA ALA A 424 10.47 2.09 3.91
C ALA A 424 11.99 1.99 4.13
N PHE A 425 12.49 0.90 4.74
CA PHE A 425 13.93 0.63 4.86
C PHE A 425 14.60 0.56 3.48
N GLY A 426 13.95 -0.04 2.47
CA GLY A 426 14.49 -0.18 1.13
C GLY A 426 14.85 1.16 0.48
N PRO A 427 13.89 2.09 0.29
CA PRO A 427 14.17 3.43 -0.24
C PRO A 427 15.18 4.23 0.58
N ILE A 428 15.21 4.05 1.91
CA ILE A 428 16.21 4.72 2.77
C ILE A 428 17.61 4.17 2.48
N ALA A 429 17.76 2.86 2.30
CA ALA A 429 19.04 2.23 1.97
C ALA A 429 19.53 2.64 0.58
N ASP A 430 18.63 2.63 -0.40
CA ASP A 430 18.84 3.03 -1.79
C ASP A 430 19.33 4.49 -1.87
N ASN A 431 18.55 5.43 -1.34
CA ASN A 431 18.97 6.85 -1.22
C ASN A 431 20.29 7.03 -0.46
N SER A 432 20.55 6.19 0.53
CA SER A 432 21.83 6.22 1.27
C SER A 432 23.00 5.81 0.38
N SER A 433 22.83 4.83 -0.49
CA SER A 433 23.82 4.39 -1.46
C SER A 433 24.05 5.47 -2.52
N GLY A 434 22.98 6.08 -3.07
CA GLY A 434 23.06 7.17 -4.02
C GLY A 434 23.79 8.41 -3.43
N ILE A 435 23.50 8.78 -2.17
CA ILE A 435 24.24 9.86 -1.49
C ILE A 435 25.75 9.50 -1.35
N ALA A 436 26.08 8.22 -1.07
CA ALA A 436 27.48 7.79 -0.97
C ALA A 436 28.20 7.90 -2.32
N GLU A 437 27.55 7.53 -3.42
CA GLU A 437 28.09 7.64 -4.78
C GLU A 437 28.28 9.10 -5.19
N MET A 438 27.23 9.93 -5.07
CA MET A 438 27.25 11.36 -5.42
C MET A 438 28.27 12.18 -4.62
N THR A 439 28.66 11.71 -3.45
CA THR A 439 29.66 12.38 -2.59
C THR A 439 31.05 11.79 -2.72
N GLY A 440 31.25 10.77 -3.57
CA GLY A 440 32.55 10.18 -3.85
C GLY A 440 33.19 9.48 -2.63
N LEU A 441 32.39 8.83 -1.77
CA LEU A 441 32.91 8.11 -0.60
C LEU A 441 33.74 6.89 -1.01
N SER A 442 34.56 6.37 -0.08
CA SER A 442 35.45 5.24 -0.33
C SER A 442 34.69 3.98 -0.77
N ALA A 443 35.38 3.07 -1.47
CA ALA A 443 34.80 1.81 -1.95
C ALA A 443 34.22 0.95 -0.81
N GLU A 444 34.82 0.96 0.36
CA GLU A 444 34.32 0.21 1.52
C GLU A 444 32.96 0.75 2.00
N VAL A 445 32.76 2.07 1.99
CA VAL A 445 31.49 2.69 2.38
C VAL A 445 30.40 2.37 1.35
N ARG A 446 30.77 2.46 0.06
CA ARG A 446 29.83 2.09 -1.04
C ARG A 446 29.43 0.62 -0.94
N GLN A 447 30.38 -0.29 -0.71
CA GLN A 447 30.09 -1.71 -0.50
C GLN A 447 29.17 -1.95 0.71
N ALA A 448 29.31 -1.21 1.79
CA ALA A 448 28.39 -1.28 2.92
C ALA A 448 26.97 -0.78 2.54
N GLY A 449 26.88 0.27 1.73
CA GLY A 449 25.64 0.76 1.12
C GLY A 449 24.98 -0.30 0.24
N ASP A 450 25.74 -0.93 -0.66
CA ASP A 450 25.26 -1.98 -1.57
C ASP A 450 24.69 -3.19 -0.82
N VAL A 451 25.29 -3.59 0.31
CA VAL A 451 24.77 -4.68 1.15
C VAL A 451 23.43 -4.30 1.78
N LEU A 452 23.26 -3.05 2.20
CA LEU A 452 21.98 -2.57 2.75
C LEU A 452 20.94 -2.43 1.66
N ASP A 453 21.30 -1.93 0.48
CA ASP A 453 20.41 -1.83 -0.67
C ASP A 453 19.96 -3.21 -1.16
N ALA A 454 20.86 -4.16 -1.27
CA ALA A 454 20.52 -5.55 -1.61
C ALA A 454 19.51 -6.15 -0.60
N ALA A 455 19.68 -5.88 0.70
CA ALA A 455 18.70 -6.27 1.71
C ALA A 455 17.39 -5.50 1.55
N GLY A 456 17.44 -4.23 1.20
CA GLY A 456 16.30 -3.36 0.89
C GLY A 456 15.46 -3.88 -0.27
N ASN A 457 16.10 -4.32 -1.36
CA ASN A 457 15.42 -4.87 -2.53
C ASN A 457 14.68 -6.19 -2.23
N ILE A 458 15.25 -7.04 -1.36
CA ILE A 458 14.59 -8.26 -0.90
C ILE A 458 13.36 -7.91 -0.03
N THR A 459 13.49 -6.93 0.85
CA THR A 459 12.35 -6.49 1.67
C THR A 459 11.28 -5.79 0.85
N LYS A 460 11.64 -4.90 -0.09
CA LYS A 460 10.70 -4.26 -1.04
C LYS A 460 9.85 -5.32 -1.77
N ALA A 461 10.47 -6.38 -2.31
CA ALA A 461 9.74 -7.45 -2.98
C ALA A 461 8.78 -8.20 -2.04
N THR A 462 9.26 -8.57 -0.85
CA THR A 462 8.48 -9.30 0.15
C THR A 462 7.29 -8.49 0.66
N THR A 463 7.49 -7.21 0.95
CA THR A 463 6.45 -6.30 1.46
C THR A 463 5.40 -5.95 0.40
N LYS A 464 5.79 -5.87 -0.89
CA LYS A 464 4.84 -5.73 -2.01
C LYS A 464 3.89 -6.93 -2.09
N GLY A 465 4.40 -8.15 -1.97
CA GLY A 465 3.59 -9.36 -1.92
C GLY A 465 2.62 -9.39 -0.73
N TYR A 466 3.10 -8.99 0.45
CA TYR A 466 2.27 -8.83 1.63
C TYR A 466 1.13 -7.84 1.40
N SER A 467 1.46 -6.59 1.00
CA SER A 467 0.46 -5.54 0.76
C SER A 467 -0.64 -5.99 -0.19
N MET A 468 -0.26 -6.74 -1.23
CA MET A 468 -1.19 -7.26 -2.20
C MET A 468 -2.16 -8.27 -1.62
N SER A 469 -1.67 -9.22 -0.82
CA SER A 469 -2.51 -10.21 -0.17
C SER A 469 -3.41 -9.54 0.87
N CYS A 470 -2.89 -8.55 1.60
CA CYS A 470 -3.65 -7.72 2.51
C CYS A 470 -4.78 -6.99 1.76
N ALA A 471 -4.48 -6.31 0.65
CA ALA A 471 -5.46 -5.59 -0.16
C ALA A 471 -6.54 -6.52 -0.75
N LEU A 472 -6.16 -7.72 -1.21
CA LEU A 472 -7.10 -8.71 -1.73
C LEU A 472 -8.05 -9.19 -0.64
N MET A 473 -7.54 -9.58 0.53
CA MET A 473 -8.38 -10.03 1.65
C MET A 473 -9.26 -8.91 2.18
N THR A 474 -8.72 -7.70 2.39
CA THR A 474 -9.48 -6.51 2.81
C THR A 474 -10.62 -6.21 1.82
N SER A 475 -10.35 -6.27 0.52
CA SER A 475 -11.39 -6.02 -0.49
C SER A 475 -12.51 -7.06 -0.46
N ILE A 476 -12.24 -8.30 -0.03
CA ILE A 476 -13.26 -9.33 0.18
C ILE A 476 -14.14 -8.97 1.39
N VAL A 477 -13.53 -8.51 2.49
CA VAL A 477 -14.28 -8.07 3.68
C VAL A 477 -15.18 -6.88 3.35
N ILE A 478 -14.67 -5.87 2.62
CA ILE A 478 -15.48 -4.71 2.22
C ILE A 478 -16.62 -5.13 1.29
N LEU A 479 -16.41 -6.10 0.40
CA LEU A 479 -17.48 -6.64 -0.44
C LEU A 479 -18.57 -7.32 0.42
N PHE A 480 -18.20 -8.09 1.44
CA PHE A 480 -19.19 -8.65 2.36
C PHE A 480 -19.92 -7.56 3.14
N ALA A 481 -19.19 -6.53 3.61
CA ALA A 481 -19.79 -5.37 4.26
C ALA A 481 -20.80 -4.66 3.32
N TYR A 482 -20.46 -4.52 2.04
CA TYR A 482 -21.35 -3.98 1.01
C TYR A 482 -22.60 -4.83 0.83
N LEU A 483 -22.46 -6.16 0.63
CA LEU A 483 -23.56 -7.09 0.43
C LEU A 483 -24.52 -7.11 1.63
N LEU A 484 -23.97 -7.16 2.85
CA LEU A 484 -24.76 -7.12 4.07
C LEU A 484 -25.50 -5.78 4.24
N SER A 485 -24.86 -4.67 3.87
CA SER A 485 -25.49 -3.35 3.89
C SER A 485 -26.59 -3.23 2.83
N ALA A 486 -26.37 -3.72 1.62
CA ALA A 486 -27.35 -3.72 0.54
C ALA A 486 -28.58 -4.56 0.90
N ALA A 487 -28.37 -5.77 1.43
CA ALA A 487 -29.47 -6.64 1.89
C ALA A 487 -30.32 -6.00 3.00
N ARG A 488 -29.67 -5.28 3.91
CA ARG A 488 -30.36 -4.53 4.99
C ARG A 488 -31.25 -3.42 4.45
N LEU A 489 -30.77 -2.66 3.47
CA LEU A 489 -31.57 -1.59 2.84
C LEU A 489 -32.79 -2.16 2.11
N VAL A 490 -32.65 -3.28 1.39
CA VAL A 490 -33.76 -3.92 0.68
C VAL A 490 -34.76 -4.54 1.65
N GLY A 491 -34.31 -5.27 2.68
CA GLY A 491 -35.19 -5.96 3.64
C GLY A 491 -35.94 -5.00 4.57
N ALA A 492 -35.43 -3.80 4.81
CA ALA A 492 -36.08 -2.80 5.66
C ALA A 492 -37.30 -2.10 5.02
N GLY A 493 -37.50 -2.24 3.70
CA GLY A 493 -38.68 -1.69 2.97
C GLY A 493 -38.87 -0.16 3.05
N SER A 494 -38.09 0.54 3.86
CA SER A 494 -38.25 1.96 4.21
C SER A 494 -37.00 2.81 3.98
N GLY A 495 -35.95 2.25 3.43
CA GLY A 495 -34.73 3.01 3.10
C GLY A 495 -33.88 3.48 4.30
N SER A 496 -34.26 3.14 5.54
CA SER A 496 -33.56 3.53 6.75
C SER A 496 -32.70 2.39 7.29
N LEU A 497 -31.36 2.58 7.32
CA LEU A 497 -30.41 1.69 7.98
C LEU A 497 -30.70 1.53 9.49
N VAL A 498 -31.32 2.54 10.11
CA VAL A 498 -31.66 2.58 11.54
C VAL A 498 -32.71 1.53 11.88
N SER A 499 -33.69 1.30 11.01
CA SER A 499 -34.80 0.38 11.30
C SER A 499 -34.37 -1.10 11.39
N PHE A 500 -33.35 -1.50 10.67
CA PHE A 500 -32.87 -2.90 10.68
C PHE A 500 -32.11 -3.25 11.97
N VAL A 501 -31.31 -2.35 12.49
CA VAL A 501 -30.53 -2.60 13.73
C VAL A 501 -31.43 -2.54 14.96
N THR A 502 -32.45 -1.66 14.97
CA THR A 502 -33.41 -1.52 16.07
C THR A 502 -34.42 -2.68 16.15
N PHE A 503 -34.71 -3.37 15.05
CA PHE A 503 -35.63 -4.53 15.07
C PHE A 503 -34.97 -5.83 15.56
N GLY A 504 -33.79 -5.78 16.14
CA GLY A 504 -33.20 -6.92 16.85
C GLY A 504 -32.96 -8.14 15.95
N GLY A 505 -32.63 -7.94 14.69
CA GLY A 505 -32.07 -8.91 13.75
C GLY A 505 -32.54 -10.37 13.88
N THR A 506 -33.83 -10.61 14.01
CA THR A 506 -34.36 -11.98 14.23
C THR A 506 -34.59 -12.77 12.95
N ASP A 507 -34.29 -12.18 11.78
CA ASP A 507 -34.43 -12.88 10.49
C ASP A 507 -33.12 -12.87 9.66
N PRO A 508 -32.12 -13.68 10.07
CA PRO A 508 -30.95 -13.94 9.22
C PRO A 508 -31.33 -14.61 7.88
N GLU A 509 -32.42 -15.37 7.84
CA GLU A 509 -32.90 -16.06 6.65
C GLU A 509 -33.42 -15.07 5.60
N GLY A 510 -34.12 -14.00 6.03
CA GLY A 510 -34.59 -12.94 5.14
C GLY A 510 -33.46 -12.17 4.49
N VAL A 511 -32.42 -11.83 5.24
CA VAL A 511 -31.22 -11.16 4.72
C VAL A 511 -30.49 -12.06 3.70
N VAL A 512 -30.33 -13.34 4.02
CA VAL A 512 -29.70 -14.31 3.12
C VAL A 512 -30.52 -14.47 1.84
N LEU A 513 -31.85 -14.54 1.94
CA LEU A 513 -32.74 -14.69 0.79
C LEU A 513 -32.63 -13.49 -0.16
N GLU A 514 -32.56 -12.26 0.36
CA GLU A 514 -32.39 -11.06 -0.46
C GLU A 514 -31.02 -11.01 -1.12
N ILE A 515 -29.96 -11.42 -0.45
CA ILE A 515 -28.63 -11.56 -1.07
C ILE A 515 -28.68 -12.57 -2.21
N VAL A 516 -29.30 -13.73 -2.00
CA VAL A 516 -29.39 -14.79 -3.02
C VAL A 516 -30.21 -14.32 -4.23
N ARG A 517 -31.30 -13.59 -4.01
CA ARG A 517 -32.11 -13.03 -5.11
C ARG A 517 -31.33 -11.99 -5.90
N GLY A 518 -30.61 -11.10 -5.23
CA GLY A 518 -29.80 -10.06 -5.86
C GLY A 518 -28.59 -10.59 -6.62
N LEU A 519 -28.01 -11.70 -6.15
CA LEU A 519 -26.85 -12.37 -6.77
C LEU A 519 -27.25 -13.34 -7.90
N ASN A 520 -28.37 -13.10 -8.61
CA ASN A 520 -28.75 -13.90 -9.77
C ASN A 520 -27.80 -13.65 -10.95
N MET A 521 -26.88 -14.58 -11.20
CA MET A 521 -25.93 -14.53 -12.33
C MET A 521 -26.62 -14.54 -13.71
N ALA A 522 -27.84 -15.06 -13.80
CA ALA A 522 -28.56 -15.11 -15.08
C ALA A 522 -29.16 -13.75 -15.49
N HIS A 523 -29.16 -12.76 -14.59
CA HIS A 523 -29.67 -11.43 -14.91
C HIS A 523 -28.73 -10.68 -15.86
N PRO A 524 -29.17 -10.19 -17.04
CA PRO A 524 -28.28 -9.59 -18.04
C PRO A 524 -27.46 -8.39 -17.52
N LEU A 525 -28.04 -7.56 -16.65
CA LEU A 525 -27.33 -6.43 -16.05
C LEU A 525 -26.17 -6.86 -15.17
N ASN A 526 -26.33 -7.97 -14.42
CA ASN A 526 -25.27 -8.52 -13.57
C ASN A 526 -24.10 -9.04 -14.44
N ILE A 527 -24.41 -9.74 -15.54
CA ILE A 527 -23.40 -10.20 -16.51
C ILE A 527 -22.69 -8.99 -17.15
N ALA A 528 -23.43 -7.99 -17.60
CA ALA A 528 -22.86 -6.80 -18.24
C ALA A 528 -21.97 -6.02 -17.26
N ALA A 529 -22.40 -5.85 -16.01
CA ALA A 529 -21.62 -5.21 -14.96
C ALA A 529 -20.32 -5.97 -14.66
N LEU A 530 -20.40 -7.31 -14.58
CA LEU A 530 -19.21 -8.17 -14.42
C LEU A 530 -18.22 -7.97 -15.58
N MET A 531 -18.72 -7.99 -16.83
CA MET A 531 -17.88 -7.76 -18.02
C MET A 531 -17.19 -6.39 -17.96
N ILE A 532 -17.92 -5.32 -17.64
CA ILE A 532 -17.35 -3.99 -17.48
C ILE A 532 -16.28 -4.02 -16.37
N GLY A 533 -16.61 -4.59 -15.21
CA GLY A 533 -15.70 -4.68 -14.07
C GLY A 533 -14.38 -5.41 -14.40
N THR A 534 -14.43 -6.46 -15.22
CA THR A 534 -13.21 -7.21 -15.63
C THR A 534 -12.30 -6.39 -16.56
N THR A 535 -12.80 -5.37 -17.25
CA THR A 535 -12.02 -4.56 -18.20
C THR A 535 -11.40 -3.32 -17.57
N ILE A 536 -11.97 -2.81 -16.49
CA ILE A 536 -11.50 -1.57 -15.84
C ILE A 536 -10.04 -1.65 -15.37
N PRO A 537 -9.53 -2.74 -14.76
CA PRO A 537 -8.13 -2.84 -14.39
C PRO A 537 -7.18 -2.69 -15.57
N PHE A 538 -7.54 -3.18 -16.76
CA PHE A 538 -6.74 -3.01 -17.98
C PHE A 538 -6.74 -1.57 -18.45
N LEU A 539 -7.91 -0.92 -18.46
CA LEU A 539 -8.02 0.49 -18.84
C LEU A 539 -7.18 1.38 -17.92
N PHE A 540 -7.31 1.18 -16.60
CA PHE A 540 -6.57 1.91 -15.60
C PHE A 540 -5.06 1.70 -15.73
N THR A 541 -4.61 0.45 -15.87
CA THR A 541 -3.19 0.11 -16.10
C THR A 541 -2.66 0.78 -17.37
N ALA A 542 -3.42 0.71 -18.48
CA ALA A 542 -3.01 1.32 -19.74
C ALA A 542 -2.87 2.85 -19.63
N GLN A 543 -3.80 3.52 -18.92
CA GLN A 543 -3.72 4.96 -18.68
C GLN A 543 -2.51 5.30 -17.80
N THR A 544 -2.26 4.53 -16.75
CA THR A 544 -1.12 4.71 -15.84
C THR A 544 0.21 4.52 -16.58
N MET A 545 0.36 3.45 -17.35
CA MET A 545 1.59 3.21 -18.14
C MET A 545 1.86 4.32 -19.16
N LYS A 546 0.81 4.81 -19.84
CA LYS A 546 0.94 5.96 -20.75
C LYS A 546 1.31 7.24 -20.01
N ALA A 547 0.83 7.44 -18.80
CA ALA A 547 1.16 8.59 -17.96
C ALA A 547 2.64 8.58 -17.56
N VAL A 548 3.16 7.43 -17.11
CA VAL A 548 4.60 7.24 -16.85
C VAL A 548 5.43 7.55 -18.10
N GLY A 549 5.07 6.95 -19.24
CA GLY A 549 5.79 7.17 -20.49
C GLY A 549 5.84 8.64 -20.92
N ARG A 550 4.71 9.37 -20.83
CA ARG A 550 4.69 10.81 -21.18
C ARG A 550 5.52 11.66 -20.22
N THR A 551 5.51 11.35 -18.93
CA THR A 551 6.35 12.04 -17.93
C THR A 551 7.82 11.74 -18.18
N ALA A 552 8.18 10.48 -18.41
CA ALA A 552 9.54 10.06 -18.73
C ALA A 552 10.09 10.77 -19.97
N PHE A 553 9.33 10.83 -21.08
CA PHE A 553 9.76 11.54 -22.29
C PHE A 553 10.14 13.00 -22.02
N ARG A 554 9.33 13.73 -21.26
CA ARG A 554 9.61 15.14 -20.95
C ARG A 554 10.81 15.30 -20.05
N MET A 555 11.00 14.39 -19.09
CA MET A 555 12.18 14.40 -18.22
C MET A 555 13.46 14.04 -18.99
N VAL A 556 13.40 13.06 -19.87
CA VAL A 556 14.50 12.70 -20.80
C VAL A 556 14.91 13.90 -21.65
N ASP A 557 13.95 14.62 -22.24
CA ASP A 557 14.24 15.79 -23.05
C ASP A 557 14.88 16.92 -22.22
N GLU A 558 14.47 17.12 -20.99
CA GLU A 558 15.09 18.10 -20.08
C GLU A 558 16.52 17.71 -19.71
N VAL A 559 16.77 16.43 -19.38
CA VAL A 559 18.13 15.95 -19.06
C VAL A 559 19.05 16.11 -20.27
N ARG A 560 18.58 15.71 -21.49
CA ARG A 560 19.33 15.90 -22.74
C ARG A 560 19.62 17.38 -23.00
N ARG A 561 18.64 18.26 -22.74
CA ARG A 561 18.84 19.72 -22.86
C ARG A 561 19.98 20.18 -21.95
N GLN A 562 20.00 19.76 -20.71
CA GLN A 562 21.04 20.16 -19.75
C GLN A 562 22.42 19.68 -20.17
N PHE A 563 22.57 18.43 -20.60
CA PHE A 563 23.85 17.93 -21.10
C PHE A 563 24.35 18.69 -22.35
N ARG A 564 23.44 19.15 -23.20
CA ARG A 564 23.80 19.91 -24.42
C ARG A 564 24.07 21.37 -24.15
N GLU A 565 23.30 22.01 -23.25
CA GLU A 565 23.28 23.47 -23.12
C GLU A 565 24.08 24.00 -21.94
N ILE A 566 24.38 23.20 -20.91
CA ILE A 566 25.16 23.62 -19.75
C ILE A 566 26.64 23.33 -20.02
N PRO A 567 27.50 24.40 -20.23
CA PRO A 567 28.92 24.21 -20.51
C PRO A 567 29.62 23.57 -19.31
N GLY A 568 30.53 22.65 -19.54
CA GLY A 568 31.31 21.97 -18.51
C GLY A 568 30.55 20.91 -17.69
N LEU A 569 29.28 20.63 -17.98
CA LEU A 569 28.49 19.64 -17.24
C LEU A 569 29.09 18.23 -17.38
N MET A 570 29.40 17.78 -18.60
CA MET A 570 30.04 16.48 -18.82
C MET A 570 31.45 16.38 -18.23
N ALA A 571 32.18 17.52 -18.15
CA ALA A 571 33.50 17.59 -17.50
C ALA A 571 33.42 17.59 -15.96
N GLY A 572 32.22 17.77 -15.39
CA GLY A 572 32.01 17.85 -13.94
C GLY A 572 32.41 19.22 -13.36
N GLU A 573 32.60 20.24 -14.22
CA GLU A 573 32.97 21.61 -13.82
C GLU A 573 31.78 22.45 -13.33
N THR A 574 30.56 22.07 -13.77
CA THR A 574 29.31 22.73 -13.40
C THR A 574 28.30 21.71 -12.88
N THR A 575 27.40 22.18 -12.01
CA THR A 575 26.31 21.35 -11.46
C THR A 575 25.06 21.46 -12.33
N PRO A 576 24.27 20.38 -12.50
CA PRO A 576 23.01 20.45 -13.23
C PRO A 576 21.91 21.21 -12.46
N GLU A 577 20.87 21.62 -13.17
CA GLU A 577 19.68 22.25 -12.61
C GLU A 577 18.73 21.20 -12.03
N TYR A 578 19.10 20.55 -10.89
CA TYR A 578 18.31 19.49 -10.24
C TYR A 578 16.87 19.91 -9.95
N SER A 579 16.67 21.11 -9.39
CA SER A 579 15.35 21.62 -9.02
C SER A 579 14.40 21.74 -10.19
N ARG A 580 14.93 22.04 -11.39
CA ARG A 580 14.13 22.15 -12.60
C ARG A 580 13.61 20.78 -13.07
N CYS A 581 14.44 19.75 -12.97
CA CYS A 581 14.05 18.39 -13.30
C CYS A 581 12.96 17.89 -12.34
N VAL A 582 13.12 18.11 -11.02
CA VAL A 582 12.10 17.77 -10.00
C VAL A 582 10.80 18.55 -10.23
N ASP A 583 10.87 19.84 -10.53
CA ASP A 583 9.69 20.68 -10.77
C ASP A 583 8.89 20.22 -11.98
N LEU A 584 9.57 19.93 -13.09
CA LEU A 584 8.98 19.43 -14.31
C LEU A 584 8.26 18.09 -14.08
N GLY A 585 8.98 17.10 -13.51
CA GLY A 585 8.45 15.79 -13.23
C GLY A 585 7.25 15.84 -12.26
N THR A 586 7.31 16.67 -11.21
CA THR A 586 6.21 16.87 -10.27
C THR A 586 4.95 17.39 -10.96
N ARG A 587 5.10 18.45 -11.75
CA ARG A 587 3.98 19.07 -12.47
C ARG A 587 3.33 18.09 -13.44
N ASP A 588 4.14 17.35 -14.16
CA ASP A 588 3.66 16.42 -15.16
C ASP A 588 2.99 15.20 -14.51
N ALA A 589 3.58 14.61 -13.47
CA ALA A 589 2.98 13.50 -12.74
C ALA A 589 1.60 13.87 -12.18
N LEU A 590 1.49 15.04 -11.52
CA LEU A 590 0.22 15.51 -10.96
C LEU A 590 -0.85 15.79 -12.03
N ARG A 591 -0.47 16.17 -13.24
CA ARG A 591 -1.40 16.35 -14.36
C ARG A 591 -1.83 15.02 -14.97
N GLU A 592 -0.89 14.12 -15.15
CA GLU A 592 -1.11 12.84 -15.83
C GLU A 592 -1.93 11.85 -14.98
N MET A 593 -1.92 11.96 -13.63
CA MET A 593 -2.72 11.11 -12.76
C MET A 593 -4.22 11.42 -12.77
N ILE A 594 -4.66 12.58 -13.30
CA ILE A 594 -6.06 13.00 -13.24
C ILE A 594 -6.97 12.04 -14.03
N ALA A 595 -6.58 11.64 -15.23
CA ALA A 595 -7.41 10.79 -16.08
C ALA A 595 -7.64 9.37 -15.49
N PRO A 596 -6.62 8.62 -15.03
CA PRO A 596 -6.85 7.33 -14.39
C PRO A 596 -7.63 7.46 -13.06
N THR A 597 -7.40 8.52 -12.28
CA THR A 597 -8.17 8.75 -11.04
C THR A 597 -9.65 8.98 -11.32
N LEU A 598 -9.97 9.83 -12.30
CA LEU A 598 -11.36 10.07 -12.70
C LEU A 598 -12.04 8.80 -13.21
N ALA A 599 -11.34 7.98 -14.00
CA ALA A 599 -11.87 6.68 -14.43
C ALA A 599 -12.15 5.78 -13.24
N GLY A 600 -11.23 5.71 -12.27
CA GLY A 600 -11.39 4.90 -11.05
C GLY A 600 -12.63 5.23 -10.23
N VAL A 601 -13.02 6.50 -10.19
CA VAL A 601 -14.18 7.00 -9.41
C VAL A 601 -15.47 6.97 -10.26
N ALA A 602 -15.41 7.37 -11.52
CA ALA A 602 -16.61 7.55 -12.34
C ALA A 602 -17.32 6.23 -12.71
N PHE A 603 -16.55 5.17 -12.98
CA PHE A 603 -17.16 3.90 -13.42
C PHE A 603 -18.05 3.24 -12.36
N PRO A 604 -17.63 3.03 -11.09
CA PRO A 604 -18.52 2.44 -10.09
C PRO A 604 -19.74 3.32 -9.80
N ILE A 605 -19.61 4.65 -9.87
CA ILE A 605 -20.75 5.59 -9.74
C ILE A 605 -21.72 5.38 -10.89
N ALA A 606 -21.23 5.34 -12.12
CA ALA A 606 -22.08 5.12 -13.31
C ALA A 606 -22.81 3.78 -13.24
N VAL A 607 -22.11 2.68 -12.91
CA VAL A 607 -22.72 1.36 -12.79
C VAL A 607 -23.77 1.35 -11.66
N GLY A 608 -23.47 1.96 -10.50
CA GLY A 608 -24.41 2.03 -9.38
C GLY A 608 -25.72 2.73 -9.74
N PHE A 609 -25.67 3.87 -10.41
CA PHE A 609 -26.88 4.62 -10.82
C PHE A 609 -27.57 4.02 -12.06
N LEU A 610 -26.84 3.55 -13.03
CA LEU A 610 -27.42 3.04 -14.28
C LEU A 610 -27.92 1.61 -14.16
N MET A 611 -27.26 0.76 -13.36
CA MET A 611 -27.53 -0.68 -13.32
C MET A 611 -27.98 -1.19 -11.94
N GLY A 612 -27.88 -0.34 -10.91
CA GLY A 612 -28.34 -0.63 -9.56
C GLY A 612 -27.31 -1.34 -8.66
N PRO A 613 -27.62 -1.44 -7.35
CA PRO A 613 -26.65 -1.90 -6.35
C PRO A 613 -26.26 -3.39 -6.51
N TRP A 614 -27.15 -4.25 -6.98
CA TRP A 614 -26.82 -5.66 -7.21
C TRP A 614 -25.88 -5.88 -8.39
N ALA A 615 -26.10 -5.17 -9.50
CA ALA A 615 -25.20 -5.20 -10.65
C ALA A 615 -23.83 -4.61 -10.28
N LEU A 616 -23.79 -3.56 -9.45
CA LEU A 616 -22.54 -3.02 -8.92
C LEU A 616 -21.72 -4.06 -8.15
N THR A 617 -22.37 -5.00 -7.44
CA THR A 617 -21.68 -6.13 -6.82
C THR A 617 -20.86 -6.94 -7.83
N PHE A 618 -21.45 -7.28 -8.96
CA PHE A 618 -20.77 -8.06 -10.01
C PHE A 618 -19.65 -7.26 -10.66
N TYR A 619 -19.85 -5.96 -10.87
CA TYR A 619 -18.80 -5.05 -11.30
C TYR A 619 -17.60 -5.10 -10.34
N LEU A 620 -17.84 -4.93 -9.03
CA LEU A 620 -16.78 -4.96 -8.01
C LEU A 620 -16.07 -6.32 -7.94
N ILE A 621 -16.78 -7.43 -8.12
CA ILE A 621 -16.19 -8.77 -8.24
C ILE A 621 -15.25 -8.82 -9.45
N GLY A 622 -15.70 -8.33 -10.61
CA GLY A 622 -14.91 -8.30 -11.84
C GLY A 622 -13.61 -7.50 -11.67
N VAL A 623 -13.72 -6.28 -11.14
CA VAL A 623 -12.56 -5.41 -10.84
C VAL A 623 -11.59 -6.10 -9.90
N LYS A 624 -12.07 -6.71 -8.83
CA LYS A 624 -11.26 -7.41 -7.83
C LYS A 624 -10.54 -8.62 -8.41
N VAL A 625 -11.25 -9.49 -9.10
CA VAL A 625 -10.68 -10.74 -9.62
C VAL A 625 -9.59 -10.45 -10.63
N ILE A 626 -9.84 -9.57 -11.58
CA ILE A 626 -8.84 -9.24 -12.62
C ILE A 626 -7.79 -8.28 -12.08
N GLY A 627 -8.18 -7.24 -11.35
CA GLY A 627 -7.26 -6.24 -10.82
C GLY A 627 -6.20 -6.83 -9.91
N ALA A 628 -6.59 -7.71 -8.98
CA ALA A 628 -5.63 -8.39 -8.12
C ALA A 628 -4.71 -9.34 -8.91
N THR A 629 -5.23 -10.08 -9.91
CA THR A 629 -4.39 -10.96 -10.74
C THR A 629 -3.35 -10.15 -11.51
N LEU A 630 -3.78 -9.06 -12.14
CA LEU A 630 -2.93 -8.19 -12.93
C LEU A 630 -1.87 -7.50 -12.05
N ALA A 631 -2.25 -7.06 -10.84
CA ALA A 631 -1.32 -6.45 -9.90
C ALA A 631 -0.25 -7.44 -9.43
N ILE A 632 -0.60 -8.69 -9.07
CA ILE A 632 0.34 -9.74 -8.69
C ILE A 632 1.33 -10.00 -9.82
N PHE A 633 0.81 -10.19 -11.00
CA PHE A 633 1.63 -10.37 -12.20
C PHE A 633 2.65 -9.23 -12.37
N MET A 634 2.19 -7.99 -12.34
CA MET A 634 3.04 -6.81 -12.54
C MET A 634 4.13 -6.68 -11.48
N PHE A 635 3.80 -6.91 -10.21
CA PHE A 635 4.79 -6.85 -9.14
C PHE A 635 5.88 -7.89 -9.29
N ASN A 636 5.48 -9.15 -9.49
CA ASN A 636 6.44 -10.24 -9.48
C ASN A 636 7.25 -10.31 -10.77
N ALA A 637 6.65 -10.00 -11.92
CA ALA A 637 7.38 -9.86 -13.17
C ALA A 637 8.42 -8.74 -13.08
N GLY A 638 8.00 -7.53 -12.66
CA GLY A 638 8.89 -6.38 -12.51
C GLY A 638 10.02 -6.63 -11.50
N GLY A 639 9.69 -7.19 -10.32
CA GLY A 639 10.69 -7.54 -9.32
C GLY A 639 11.66 -8.64 -9.77
N ALA A 640 11.20 -9.57 -10.59
CA ALA A 640 12.06 -10.62 -11.11
C ALA A 640 13.02 -10.11 -12.21
N TRP A 641 12.60 -9.16 -13.07
CA TRP A 641 13.48 -8.50 -14.03
C TRP A 641 14.55 -7.65 -13.36
N ASP A 642 14.18 -6.84 -12.36
CA ASP A 642 15.12 -6.04 -11.58
C ASP A 642 16.21 -6.91 -10.95
N ASN A 643 15.81 -7.97 -10.25
CA ASN A 643 16.76 -8.89 -9.64
C ASN A 643 17.54 -9.74 -10.65
N ALA A 644 17.01 -9.96 -11.86
CA ALA A 644 17.75 -10.60 -12.93
C ALA A 644 18.86 -9.69 -13.48
N LYS A 645 18.62 -8.36 -13.60
CA LYS A 645 19.65 -7.37 -13.92
C LYS A 645 20.76 -7.40 -12.85
N LYS A 646 20.38 -7.29 -11.55
CA LYS A 646 21.34 -7.31 -10.44
C LYS A 646 22.15 -8.62 -10.38
N TYR A 647 21.53 -9.77 -10.64
CA TYR A 647 22.23 -11.06 -10.73
C TYR A 647 23.31 -11.08 -11.81
N ILE A 648 23.06 -10.44 -12.96
CA ILE A 648 24.06 -10.30 -14.00
C ILE A 648 25.16 -9.33 -13.56
N GLU A 649 24.83 -8.22 -12.92
CA GLU A 649 25.77 -7.22 -12.42
C GLU A 649 26.74 -7.76 -11.36
N GLU A 650 26.34 -8.78 -10.58
CA GLU A 650 27.20 -9.52 -9.66
C GLU A 650 28.29 -10.37 -10.37
N GLY A 651 28.40 -10.29 -11.71
CA GLY A 651 29.41 -10.96 -12.51
C GLY A 651 28.93 -12.22 -13.23
N HIS A 652 27.64 -12.57 -13.12
CA HIS A 652 27.08 -13.71 -13.83
C HIS A 652 26.83 -13.38 -15.32
N PHE A 653 26.94 -14.37 -16.19
CA PHE A 653 26.69 -14.26 -17.64
C PHE A 653 27.42 -13.11 -18.35
N GLY A 654 28.60 -12.74 -17.88
CA GLY A 654 29.46 -11.72 -18.46
C GLY A 654 29.47 -10.37 -17.73
N GLY A 655 28.66 -10.20 -16.72
CA GLY A 655 28.67 -9.01 -15.85
C GLY A 655 28.18 -7.72 -16.51
N LYS A 656 28.46 -6.59 -15.88
CA LYS A 656 28.07 -5.24 -16.36
C LYS A 656 28.61 -4.98 -17.78
N GLY A 657 27.78 -4.40 -18.65
CA GLY A 657 28.13 -4.05 -20.04
C GLY A 657 28.00 -5.20 -21.05
N SER A 658 27.76 -6.45 -20.60
CA SER A 658 27.53 -7.59 -21.50
C SER A 658 26.17 -7.51 -22.22
N GLU A 659 25.97 -8.28 -23.29
CA GLU A 659 24.67 -8.35 -23.97
C GLU A 659 23.53 -8.87 -23.04
N PRO A 660 23.75 -9.89 -22.17
CA PRO A 660 22.76 -10.24 -21.15
C PRO A 660 22.43 -9.09 -20.19
N HIS A 661 23.43 -8.26 -19.82
CA HIS A 661 23.19 -7.08 -18.97
C HIS A 661 22.29 -6.06 -19.67
N LYS A 662 22.53 -5.76 -20.95
CA LYS A 662 21.66 -4.87 -21.74
C LYS A 662 20.23 -5.39 -21.82
N ALA A 663 20.07 -6.70 -21.99
CA ALA A 663 18.75 -7.34 -21.98
C ALA A 663 18.08 -7.23 -20.60
N GLY A 664 18.85 -7.39 -19.52
CA GLY A 664 18.39 -7.21 -18.13
C GLY A 664 17.93 -5.78 -17.86
N VAL A 665 18.68 -4.77 -18.28
CA VAL A 665 18.33 -3.35 -18.16
C VAL A 665 17.00 -3.04 -18.88
N ILE A 666 16.81 -3.55 -20.11
CA ILE A 666 15.54 -3.34 -20.83
C ILE A 666 14.37 -4.03 -20.12
N GLY A 667 14.59 -5.24 -19.58
CA GLY A 667 13.58 -5.95 -18.80
C GLY A 667 13.18 -5.18 -17.53
N ASP A 668 14.14 -4.63 -16.81
CA ASP A 668 13.94 -3.81 -15.62
C ASP A 668 13.21 -2.49 -15.95
N THR A 669 13.65 -1.76 -16.98
CA THR A 669 13.00 -0.53 -17.47
C THR A 669 11.53 -0.76 -17.85
N LEU A 670 11.17 -1.94 -18.41
CA LEU A 670 9.78 -2.32 -18.64
C LEU A 670 9.07 -2.70 -17.32
N GLY A 671 9.76 -3.38 -16.43
CA GLY A 671 9.25 -3.89 -15.16
C GLY A 671 8.96 -2.81 -14.14
N ASP A 672 9.74 -1.76 -14.11
CA ASP A 672 9.67 -0.67 -13.13
C ASP A 672 8.31 0.04 -13.11
N PRO A 673 7.76 0.54 -14.23
CA PRO A 673 6.41 1.12 -14.23
C PRO A 673 5.33 0.11 -13.82
N LEU A 674 5.53 -1.18 -14.08
CA LEU A 674 4.60 -2.23 -13.68
C LEU A 674 4.63 -2.46 -12.16
N LYS A 675 5.84 -2.65 -11.58
CA LYS A 675 6.00 -3.01 -10.16
C LYS A 675 5.80 -1.83 -9.20
N ASP A 676 6.14 -0.61 -9.61
CA ASP A 676 6.22 0.54 -8.71
C ASP A 676 5.10 1.58 -8.93
N THR A 677 4.41 1.53 -10.09
CA THR A 677 3.32 2.48 -10.38
C THR A 677 1.99 1.76 -10.64
N ALA A 678 1.88 0.99 -11.71
CA ALA A 678 0.60 0.42 -12.15
C ALA A 678 0.07 -0.65 -11.18
N GLY A 679 0.94 -1.56 -10.73
CA GLY A 679 0.59 -2.61 -9.77
C GLY A 679 0.06 -2.02 -8.44
N PRO A 680 0.83 -1.17 -7.74
CA PRO A 680 0.38 -0.55 -6.49
C PRO A 680 -0.89 0.29 -6.64
N SER A 681 -1.01 1.04 -7.72
CA SER A 681 -2.21 1.86 -7.96
C SER A 681 -3.46 1.02 -8.19
N LEU A 682 -3.34 -0.20 -8.76
CA LEU A 682 -4.46 -1.14 -8.87
C LEU A 682 -4.94 -1.66 -7.52
N HIS A 683 -4.06 -1.84 -6.54
CA HIS A 683 -4.46 -2.23 -5.19
C HIS A 683 -5.41 -1.21 -4.58
N ILE A 684 -5.02 0.06 -4.66
CA ILE A 684 -5.80 1.17 -4.16
C ILE A 684 -7.11 1.29 -4.93
N LEU A 685 -7.06 1.18 -6.27
CA LEU A 685 -8.27 1.23 -7.10
C LEU A 685 -9.32 0.21 -6.65
N ILE A 686 -8.91 -1.05 -6.41
CA ILE A 686 -9.82 -2.12 -6.00
C ILE A 686 -10.50 -1.78 -4.66
N LYS A 687 -9.76 -1.25 -3.70
CA LYS A 687 -10.28 -0.87 -2.38
C LYS A 687 -11.13 0.38 -2.45
N LEU A 688 -10.64 1.43 -3.12
CA LEU A 688 -11.35 2.67 -3.33
C LEU A 688 -12.74 2.45 -3.93
N GLN A 689 -12.86 1.60 -4.95
CA GLN A 689 -14.16 1.34 -5.59
C GLN A 689 -15.12 0.61 -4.66
N ASN A 690 -14.62 -0.30 -3.81
CA ASN A 690 -15.45 -0.99 -2.83
C ASN A 690 -15.95 -0.03 -1.72
N ILE A 691 -15.06 0.79 -1.14
CA ILE A 691 -15.46 1.71 -0.06
C ILE A 691 -16.35 2.85 -0.60
N LEU A 692 -16.11 3.32 -1.81
CA LEU A 692 -16.97 4.25 -2.52
C LEU A 692 -18.37 3.66 -2.73
N ALA A 693 -18.44 2.38 -3.15
CA ALA A 693 -19.72 1.69 -3.35
C ALA A 693 -20.53 1.59 -2.04
N ILE A 694 -19.89 1.24 -0.91
CA ILE A 694 -20.58 1.23 0.40
C ILE A 694 -21.04 2.65 0.78
N THR A 695 -20.16 3.64 0.59
CA THR A 695 -20.46 5.03 0.96
C THR A 695 -21.67 5.56 0.20
N LEU A 696 -21.75 5.29 -1.11
CA LEU A 696 -22.83 5.78 -1.97
C LEU A 696 -24.03 4.82 -2.08
N LEU A 697 -23.99 3.68 -1.40
CA LEU A 697 -25.02 2.66 -1.48
C LEU A 697 -26.46 3.18 -1.25
N PRO A 698 -26.72 4.07 -0.26
CA PRO A 698 -28.06 4.63 -0.07
C PRO A 698 -28.56 5.44 -1.28
N LEU A 699 -27.64 6.13 -1.99
CA LEU A 699 -27.98 6.87 -3.20
C LEU A 699 -28.29 5.92 -4.36
N PHE A 700 -27.49 4.88 -4.55
CA PHE A 700 -27.73 3.88 -5.59
C PHE A 700 -29.06 3.15 -5.36
N TYR A 701 -29.40 2.85 -4.12
CA TYR A 701 -30.67 2.23 -3.79
C TYR A 701 -31.86 3.15 -4.11
N THR A 702 -31.75 4.43 -3.83
CA THR A 702 -32.86 5.40 -3.99
C THR A 702 -33.02 5.89 -5.42
N TYR A 703 -31.92 6.07 -6.17
CA TYR A 703 -31.93 6.82 -7.44
C TYR A 703 -31.42 6.01 -8.64
N HIS A 704 -31.25 4.68 -8.53
CA HIS A 704 -30.88 3.91 -9.74
C HIS A 704 -32.02 3.84 -10.74
N ILE A 705 -31.70 3.63 -12.01
CA ILE A 705 -32.68 3.46 -13.08
C ILE A 705 -33.37 2.10 -12.85
N PRO A 706 -34.69 2.05 -12.61
CA PRO A 706 -35.41 0.78 -12.47
C PRO A 706 -35.52 0.11 -13.85
N TRP A 707 -34.77 -0.95 -14.06
CA TRP A 707 -34.92 -1.82 -15.21
C TRP A 707 -35.94 -2.91 -14.84
N ASN A 708 -37.20 -2.73 -15.27
CA ASN A 708 -38.28 -3.72 -15.09
C ASN A 708 -38.12 -4.92 -16.02
#